data_4e47905e63a3b7e26f48a06ac080880b
#
_entry.id   4e47905e63a3b7e26f48a06ac080880b
#
_cell.length_a   1.000
_cell.length_b   1.000
_cell.length_c   1.000
_cell.angle_alpha   90.00
_cell.angle_beta   90.00
_cell.angle_gamma   90.00
#
_symmetry.space_group_name_H-M   'P 1'
#
loop_
_entity.id
_entity.type
_entity.pdbx_description
1 polymer ?
#
loop_
_entity_poly.entity_id
_entity_poly.type
_entity_poly.pdbx_seq_one_letter_code
_entity_poly.pdbx_strand_id
1 'polypeptide(L)'
;MNPGRPMSRSILVTSALPYANGPIHIGHLVEYIQTDIWVRFQRMAGHRCLYFCADDTHGTPVMLSARAAGIEPEQLIDRVHKEHLADFGRFHVSFDNYYTTHSPENRHFSELIFQRLQNAGSIVKRPVEQAYCEHCRMSLPDRYIRGTCPRCKAPDQYGDSCEVCGATYRPTDLVEPYCATCKARPIQRTSDHYFFRLADYERPLKDLMAAGYTQKSVANKLEEWFGTGLKDWDISRDGPYFGFKIPGEQDKFFYVWLDAPIGYMASAKNYFDRNGVEFDKVWPGEFSPATAQTGWELYHFIGKDIMYFHALFWPAMLIGAGIRTADKLFVHGFLTVNGEKMSKSRGTFIRASTYAQHLDPEYLRYYYASKLADDVSDIDLAIEDFINKVNSDLVGKFANLASRSVPMVTSRFGGRLGCLEGQGKALIGRLVEAKDRIIADYEALRYASAVRTIVALGDEANRFVEQNRPWETAKTDPARTQTTLTAVVNAVRVLTIYLKPILPEYARKVERMLNVKELTFADLDTTLEDHLIQPFERLFERIEEGQVNAMIEESKPTTPPAAPTSAPATPPVQAAQAQPTGPFKPECTIEDFAKLDIRIAKVLRAEYVEGADKLLRLALDAGGVEKTVLAGIAQAYKPQDLVGRLIVYFANLKPRKMRFGLSEGMVLAAGVGGKDIFLLAPDPGAQPGQEVK
;
A
#
# COMPACT_ATOMS: atom_id res chain seq x y z
N MET A 1 2.60 19.25 -40.62
CA MET A 1 2.48 18.11 -39.68
C MET A 1 3.68 17.22 -39.91
N ASN A 2 4.50 17.01 -38.88
CA ASN A 2 5.71 16.17 -38.99
C ASN A 2 5.26 14.69 -39.03
N PRO A 3 5.55 13.90 -40.05
CA PRO A 3 5.13 12.51 -40.14
C PRO A 3 6.04 11.64 -39.29
N GLY A 4 5.77 11.51 -38.02
CA GLY A 4 6.53 10.68 -37.07
C GLY A 4 6.25 10.91 -35.59
N ARG A 5 5.47 11.91 -35.24
CA ARG A 5 5.04 12.07 -33.84
C ARG A 5 3.81 11.20 -33.61
N PRO A 6 3.79 10.25 -32.63
CA PRO A 6 2.57 9.53 -32.29
C PRO A 6 1.49 10.55 -31.92
N MET A 7 0.24 10.28 -32.31
CA MET A 7 -0.88 11.15 -31.95
C MET A 7 -0.93 11.30 -30.43
N SER A 8 -1.12 12.55 -29.95
CA SER A 8 -1.28 12.81 -28.54
C SER A 8 -2.50 12.07 -27.99
N ARG A 9 -2.33 11.21 -27.01
CA ARG A 9 -3.39 10.50 -26.29
C ARG A 9 -4.12 11.47 -25.37
N SER A 10 -5.41 11.25 -25.15
CA SER A 10 -6.16 11.88 -24.07
C SER A 10 -6.46 10.83 -23.02
N ILE A 11 -5.97 11.02 -21.81
CA ILE A 11 -5.98 10.00 -20.75
C ILE A 11 -6.62 10.59 -19.49
N LEU A 12 -7.60 9.87 -18.94
CA LEU A 12 -8.18 10.13 -17.64
C LEU A 12 -7.70 9.05 -16.68
N VAL A 13 -7.04 9.46 -15.60
CA VAL A 13 -6.49 8.58 -14.58
C VAL A 13 -7.19 8.83 -13.27
N THR A 14 -7.49 7.76 -12.53
CA THR A 14 -7.98 7.84 -11.15
C THR A 14 -7.16 6.95 -10.24
N SER A 15 -7.06 7.30 -8.98
CA SER A 15 -6.59 6.44 -7.90
C SER A 15 -7.70 6.16 -6.90
N ALA A 16 -7.61 5.06 -6.15
CA ALA A 16 -8.59 4.71 -5.14
C ALA A 16 -8.83 5.86 -4.17
N LEU A 17 -10.09 5.99 -3.74
CA LEU A 17 -10.50 7.07 -2.86
C LEU A 17 -10.07 6.73 -1.42
N PRO A 18 -9.31 7.60 -0.74
CA PRO A 18 -8.99 7.41 0.67
C PRO A 18 -10.26 7.61 1.51
N TYR A 19 -10.43 6.76 2.51
CA TYR A 19 -11.59 6.83 3.39
C TYR A 19 -11.46 8.00 4.39
N ALA A 20 -12.46 8.87 4.46
CA ALA A 20 -12.43 10.12 5.23
C ALA A 20 -12.62 9.92 6.75
N ASN A 21 -12.00 8.88 7.34
CA ASN A 21 -12.06 8.59 8.77
C ASN A 21 -10.73 8.74 9.51
N GLY A 22 -9.68 9.16 8.81
CA GLY A 22 -8.35 9.32 9.41
C GLY A 22 -7.32 9.93 8.46
N PRO A 23 -6.11 10.26 8.97
CA PRO A 23 -5.06 10.89 8.18
C PRO A 23 -4.45 9.94 7.15
N ILE A 24 -3.87 10.50 6.10
CA ILE A 24 -3.03 9.77 5.15
C ILE A 24 -1.77 9.24 5.88
N HIS A 25 -1.38 8.03 5.58
CA HIS A 25 -0.14 7.41 6.05
C HIS A 25 0.71 6.91 4.87
N ILE A 26 1.98 6.56 5.14
CA ILE A 26 2.93 6.15 4.11
C ILE A 26 2.45 4.96 3.27
N GLY A 27 1.62 4.06 3.81
CA GLY A 27 1.03 2.95 3.05
C GLY A 27 0.04 3.41 1.98
N HIS A 28 -0.79 4.42 2.27
CA HIS A 28 -1.65 5.03 1.26
C HIS A 28 -0.83 5.68 0.14
N LEU A 29 0.31 6.31 0.50
CA LEU A 29 1.15 7.03 -0.46
C LEU A 29 1.76 6.14 -1.54
N VAL A 30 1.83 4.82 -1.37
CA VAL A 30 2.27 3.90 -2.43
C VAL A 30 1.44 4.11 -3.69
N GLU A 31 0.12 4.08 -3.54
CA GLU A 31 -0.81 4.24 -4.65
C GLU A 31 -0.70 5.61 -5.31
N TYR A 32 -0.77 6.67 -4.52
CA TYR A 32 -0.79 8.04 -5.05
C TYR A 32 0.54 8.43 -5.68
N ILE A 33 1.67 7.99 -5.13
CA ILE A 33 3.00 8.21 -5.71
C ILE A 33 3.15 7.41 -7.01
N GLN A 34 2.75 6.14 -7.03
CA GLN A 34 2.79 5.31 -8.24
C GLN A 34 1.99 5.94 -9.37
N THR A 35 0.76 6.36 -9.07
CA THR A 35 -0.13 6.99 -10.04
C THR A 35 0.41 8.33 -10.53
N ASP A 36 0.90 9.19 -9.62
CA ASP A 36 1.46 10.50 -9.98
C ASP A 36 2.71 10.39 -10.85
N ILE A 37 3.57 9.41 -10.59
CA ILE A 37 4.74 9.12 -11.43
C ILE A 37 4.28 8.80 -12.88
N TRP A 38 3.27 7.94 -13.03
CA TRP A 38 2.75 7.57 -14.34
C TRP A 38 2.09 8.76 -15.06
N VAL A 39 1.30 9.55 -14.34
CA VAL A 39 0.67 10.76 -14.87
C VAL A 39 1.72 11.78 -15.34
N ARG A 40 2.75 12.06 -14.53
CA ARG A 40 3.85 12.95 -14.91
C ARG A 40 4.61 12.42 -16.13
N PHE A 41 4.88 11.13 -16.15
CA PHE A 41 5.49 10.48 -17.31
C PHE A 41 4.66 10.71 -18.58
N GLN A 42 3.34 10.48 -18.55
CA GLN A 42 2.46 10.68 -19.71
C GLN A 42 2.45 12.14 -20.18
N ARG A 43 2.40 13.10 -19.25
CA ARG A 43 2.48 14.52 -19.56
C ARG A 43 3.82 14.89 -20.23
N MET A 44 4.93 14.37 -19.70
CA MET A 44 6.27 14.57 -20.27
C MET A 44 6.43 13.89 -21.65
N ALA A 45 5.70 12.83 -21.93
CA ALA A 45 5.62 12.19 -23.23
C ALA A 45 4.77 12.98 -24.26
N GLY A 46 4.13 14.09 -23.81
CA GLY A 46 3.32 14.98 -24.65
C GLY A 46 1.87 14.57 -24.78
N HIS A 47 1.36 13.72 -23.88
CA HIS A 47 -0.05 13.33 -23.83
C HIS A 47 -0.86 14.28 -22.94
N ARG A 48 -2.14 14.44 -23.26
CA ARG A 48 -3.10 15.10 -22.37
C ARG A 48 -3.50 14.07 -21.30
N CYS A 49 -2.96 14.19 -20.10
CA CYS A 49 -3.22 13.27 -19.00
C CYS A 49 -3.78 14.02 -17.80
N LEU A 50 -5.03 13.70 -17.43
CA LEU A 50 -5.75 14.30 -16.29
C LEU A 50 -5.85 13.29 -15.16
N TYR A 51 -5.61 13.73 -13.92
CA TYR A 51 -5.60 12.90 -12.74
C TYR A 51 -6.67 13.33 -11.74
N PHE A 52 -7.62 12.44 -11.47
CA PHE A 52 -8.74 12.67 -10.57
C PHE A 52 -8.75 11.72 -9.39
N CYS A 53 -9.19 12.24 -8.25
CA CYS A 53 -9.45 11.47 -7.04
C CYS A 53 -10.54 12.17 -6.22
N ALA A 54 -10.96 11.56 -5.13
CA ALA A 54 -11.91 12.14 -4.17
C ALA A 54 -11.72 11.48 -2.80
N ASP A 55 -12.29 12.07 -1.74
CA ASP A 55 -12.47 11.37 -0.47
C ASP A 55 -13.70 10.46 -0.53
N ASP A 56 -13.56 9.23 -0.04
CA ASP A 56 -14.68 8.35 0.31
C ASP A 56 -15.22 8.77 1.69
N THR A 57 -16.39 9.39 1.70
CA THR A 57 -16.88 10.15 2.87
C THR A 57 -18.06 9.53 3.59
N HIS A 58 -18.69 8.48 3.05
CA HIS A 58 -19.91 7.92 3.61
C HIS A 58 -19.65 6.73 4.54
N GLY A 59 -20.65 6.36 5.31
CA GLY A 59 -20.64 5.17 6.12
C GLY A 59 -20.73 5.39 7.63
N THR A 60 -21.04 4.31 8.33
CA THR A 60 -21.16 4.27 9.80
C THR A 60 -19.89 4.72 10.52
N PRO A 61 -18.67 4.38 10.09
CA PRO A 61 -17.45 4.84 10.78
C PRO A 61 -17.29 6.36 10.81
N VAL A 62 -17.60 7.06 9.71
CA VAL A 62 -17.55 8.53 9.64
C VAL A 62 -18.58 9.13 10.58
N MET A 63 -19.83 8.62 10.53
CA MET A 63 -20.91 9.06 11.44
C MET A 63 -20.52 8.91 12.93
N LEU A 64 -19.94 7.78 13.30
CA LEU A 64 -19.56 7.52 14.69
C LEU A 64 -18.33 8.32 15.12
N SER A 65 -17.38 8.55 14.23
CA SER A 65 -16.21 9.41 14.48
C SER A 65 -16.65 10.87 14.71
N ALA A 66 -17.58 11.36 13.89
CA ALA A 66 -18.16 12.69 14.07
C ALA A 66 -18.90 12.82 15.41
N ARG A 67 -19.74 11.82 15.74
CA ARG A 67 -20.45 11.76 17.05
C ARG A 67 -19.48 11.75 18.23
N ALA A 68 -18.38 10.97 18.15
CA ALA A 68 -17.36 10.92 19.19
C ALA A 68 -16.62 12.26 19.36
N ALA A 69 -16.46 13.00 18.25
CA ALA A 69 -15.87 14.34 18.26
C ALA A 69 -16.86 15.45 18.62
N GLY A 70 -18.16 15.16 18.77
CA GLY A 70 -19.22 16.13 19.08
C GLY A 70 -19.47 17.13 17.93
N ILE A 71 -19.28 16.73 16.68
CA ILE A 71 -19.47 17.52 15.48
C ILE A 71 -20.39 16.80 14.48
N GLU A 72 -20.91 17.53 13.48
CA GLU A 72 -21.66 16.92 12.38
C GLU A 72 -20.72 16.18 11.41
N PRO A 73 -21.19 15.10 10.74
CA PRO A 73 -20.37 14.33 9.78
C PRO A 73 -19.80 15.20 8.67
N GLU A 74 -20.54 16.18 8.17
CA GLU A 74 -20.11 17.11 7.12
C GLU A 74 -18.91 17.96 7.57
N GLN A 75 -18.88 18.37 8.84
CA GLN A 75 -17.75 19.11 9.40
C GLN A 75 -16.49 18.23 9.53
N LEU A 76 -16.70 16.93 9.85
CA LEU A 76 -15.59 15.96 9.91
C LEU A 76 -14.98 15.78 8.54
N ILE A 77 -15.79 15.48 7.52
CA ILE A 77 -15.28 15.20 6.17
C ILE A 77 -14.64 16.45 5.54
N ASP A 78 -15.15 17.66 5.77
CA ASP A 78 -14.51 18.90 5.30
C ASP A 78 -13.12 19.11 5.93
N ARG A 79 -12.97 18.81 7.23
CA ARG A 79 -11.67 18.86 7.90
C ARG A 79 -10.70 17.85 7.33
N VAL A 80 -11.13 16.58 7.19
CA VAL A 80 -10.30 15.50 6.68
C VAL A 80 -9.90 15.76 5.23
N HIS A 81 -10.81 16.29 4.41
CA HIS A 81 -10.53 16.70 3.03
C HIS A 81 -9.35 17.67 2.94
N LYS A 82 -9.36 18.70 3.79
CA LYS A 82 -8.27 19.69 3.85
C LYS A 82 -6.94 19.07 4.30
N GLU A 83 -7.00 18.15 5.28
CA GLU A 83 -5.82 17.42 5.75
C GLU A 83 -5.24 16.54 4.65
N HIS A 84 -6.08 15.77 3.94
CA HIS A 84 -5.66 14.91 2.83
C HIS A 84 -5.02 15.71 1.69
N LEU A 85 -5.66 16.82 1.26
CA LEU A 85 -5.10 17.71 0.24
C LEU A 85 -3.73 18.27 0.64
N ALA A 86 -3.57 18.68 1.91
CA ALA A 86 -2.29 19.18 2.40
C ALA A 86 -1.22 18.07 2.39
N ASP A 87 -1.57 16.84 2.80
CA ASP A 87 -0.65 15.72 2.80
C ASP A 87 -0.24 15.33 1.38
N PHE A 88 -1.18 15.20 0.44
CA PHE A 88 -0.85 14.92 -0.96
C PHE A 88 0.03 16.01 -1.58
N GLY A 89 -0.25 17.28 -1.27
CA GLY A 89 0.56 18.42 -1.72
C GLY A 89 2.01 18.33 -1.24
N ARG A 90 2.24 17.92 0.03
CA ARG A 90 3.60 17.71 0.58
C ARG A 90 4.38 16.65 -0.21
N PHE A 91 3.70 15.60 -0.68
CA PHE A 91 4.32 14.53 -1.47
C PHE A 91 4.27 14.80 -2.99
N HIS A 92 3.96 16.02 -3.40
CA HIS A 92 3.94 16.48 -4.79
C HIS A 92 2.96 15.70 -5.69
N VAL A 93 1.89 15.13 -5.13
CA VAL A 93 0.84 14.49 -5.93
C VAL A 93 0.03 15.56 -6.65
N SER A 94 -0.08 15.45 -7.99
CA SER A 94 -0.55 16.52 -8.87
C SER A 94 -1.95 16.22 -9.44
N PHE A 95 -2.98 16.15 -8.60
CA PHE A 95 -4.36 16.03 -9.04
C PHE A 95 -4.80 17.25 -9.88
N ASP A 96 -5.55 17.02 -10.96
CA ASP A 96 -6.29 18.07 -11.66
C ASP A 96 -7.61 18.37 -10.94
N ASN A 97 -8.19 17.37 -10.27
CA ASN A 97 -9.31 17.53 -9.34
C ASN A 97 -9.22 16.50 -8.22
N TYR A 98 -9.29 16.97 -6.98
CA TYR A 98 -9.48 16.16 -5.78
C TYR A 98 -10.81 16.58 -5.15
N TYR A 99 -11.77 15.65 -5.09
CA TYR A 99 -13.16 15.96 -4.79
C TYR A 99 -13.69 15.18 -3.58
N THR A 100 -14.98 14.93 -3.51
CA THR A 100 -15.65 14.21 -2.42
C THR A 100 -16.81 13.37 -2.94
N THR A 101 -17.05 12.21 -2.35
CA THR A 101 -18.25 11.43 -2.65
C THR A 101 -19.51 12.08 -2.07
N HIS A 102 -19.40 12.95 -1.07
CA HIS A 102 -20.53 13.74 -0.57
C HIS A 102 -20.79 14.97 -1.45
N SER A 103 -21.22 14.72 -2.70
CA SER A 103 -21.44 15.75 -3.71
C SER A 103 -22.72 15.54 -4.51
N PRO A 104 -23.26 16.59 -5.13
CA PRO A 104 -24.46 16.48 -5.97
C PRO A 104 -24.22 15.57 -7.19
N GLU A 105 -23.04 15.60 -7.78
CA GLU A 105 -22.69 14.74 -8.92
C GLU A 105 -22.65 13.27 -8.51
N ASN A 106 -22.07 12.94 -7.34
CA ASN A 106 -22.03 11.58 -6.83
C ASN A 106 -23.43 11.05 -6.52
N ARG A 107 -24.28 11.88 -5.90
CA ARG A 107 -25.69 11.56 -5.68
C ARG A 107 -26.40 11.26 -6.99
N HIS A 108 -26.26 12.14 -7.97
CA HIS A 108 -26.87 11.98 -9.30
C HIS A 108 -26.52 10.64 -9.93
N PHE A 109 -25.24 10.30 -10.00
CA PHE A 109 -24.80 9.04 -10.60
C PHE A 109 -25.18 7.82 -9.75
N SER A 110 -25.20 7.91 -8.44
CA SER A 110 -25.66 6.83 -7.57
C SER A 110 -27.14 6.50 -7.81
N GLU A 111 -27.98 7.52 -7.88
CA GLU A 111 -29.39 7.38 -8.19
C GLU A 111 -29.63 6.88 -9.63
N LEU A 112 -28.92 7.41 -10.62
CA LEU A 112 -28.98 6.99 -12.02
C LEU A 112 -28.60 5.51 -12.22
N ILE A 113 -27.45 5.10 -11.66
CA ILE A 113 -26.95 3.72 -11.77
C ILE A 113 -27.92 2.78 -11.07
N PHE A 114 -28.35 3.09 -9.86
CA PHE A 114 -29.31 2.28 -9.12
C PHE A 114 -30.62 2.09 -9.92
N GLN A 115 -31.19 3.17 -10.44
CA GLN A 115 -32.44 3.12 -11.20
C GLN A 115 -32.31 2.28 -12.48
N ARG A 116 -31.18 2.42 -13.20
CA ARG A 116 -30.93 1.62 -14.41
C ARG A 116 -30.74 0.14 -14.09
N LEU A 117 -29.99 -0.19 -13.05
CA LEU A 117 -29.81 -1.57 -12.58
C LEU A 117 -31.13 -2.19 -12.10
N GLN A 118 -31.99 -1.40 -11.45
CA GLN A 118 -33.32 -1.83 -11.02
C GLN A 118 -34.22 -2.12 -12.24
N ASN A 119 -34.23 -1.22 -13.21
CA ASN A 119 -34.99 -1.40 -14.46
C ASN A 119 -34.50 -2.60 -15.29
N ALA A 120 -33.21 -2.89 -15.24
CA ALA A 120 -32.62 -4.07 -15.87
C ALA A 120 -32.88 -5.39 -15.11
N GLY A 121 -33.51 -5.34 -13.93
CA GLY A 121 -33.75 -6.53 -13.08
C GLY A 121 -32.49 -7.05 -12.38
N SER A 122 -31.42 -6.29 -12.37
CA SER A 122 -30.15 -6.64 -11.74
C SER A 122 -30.09 -6.37 -10.23
N ILE A 123 -31.16 -5.75 -9.69
CA ILE A 123 -31.33 -5.52 -8.25
C ILE A 123 -32.53 -6.32 -7.74
N VAL A 124 -32.32 -7.05 -6.64
CA VAL A 124 -33.36 -7.82 -5.95
C VAL A 124 -33.47 -7.40 -4.49
N LYS A 125 -34.68 -7.48 -3.93
CA LYS A 125 -34.93 -7.18 -2.52
C LYS A 125 -35.09 -8.47 -1.75
N ARG A 126 -34.37 -8.61 -0.62
CA ARG A 126 -34.39 -9.83 0.22
C ARG A 126 -34.36 -9.46 1.69
N PRO A 127 -35.05 -10.22 2.57
CA PRO A 127 -34.95 -10.04 4.01
C PRO A 127 -33.57 -10.48 4.52
N VAL A 128 -32.97 -9.65 5.39
CA VAL A 128 -31.70 -9.89 6.09
C VAL A 128 -31.93 -9.82 7.58
N GLU A 129 -31.51 -10.85 8.29
CA GLU A 129 -31.45 -10.81 9.76
C GLU A 129 -30.16 -10.13 10.19
N GLN A 130 -30.27 -9.10 11.02
CA GLN A 130 -29.13 -8.34 11.53
C GLN A 130 -29.31 -7.99 13.00
N ALA A 131 -28.18 -7.83 13.69
CA ALA A 131 -28.21 -7.36 15.06
C ALA A 131 -28.59 -5.87 15.13
N TYR A 132 -29.50 -5.52 15.98
CA TYR A 132 -30.01 -4.16 16.19
C TYR A 132 -29.87 -3.74 17.65
N CYS A 133 -29.35 -2.55 17.88
CA CYS A 133 -29.29 -1.96 19.21
C CYS A 133 -30.46 -1.00 19.44
N GLU A 134 -31.39 -1.36 20.31
CA GLU A 134 -32.55 -0.50 20.64
C GLU A 134 -32.14 0.80 21.31
N HIS A 135 -31.10 0.78 22.16
CA HIS A 135 -30.61 1.96 22.82
C HIS A 135 -29.97 2.97 21.86
N CYS A 136 -29.11 2.50 20.95
CA CYS A 136 -28.50 3.34 19.90
C CYS A 136 -29.43 3.58 18.72
N ARG A 137 -30.54 2.83 18.61
CA ARG A 137 -31.51 2.83 17.52
C ARG A 137 -30.85 2.61 16.14
N MET A 138 -29.93 1.65 16.07
CA MET A 138 -29.19 1.37 14.82
C MET A 138 -28.90 -0.12 14.66
N SER A 139 -28.83 -0.56 13.41
CA SER A 139 -28.26 -1.83 13.06
C SER A 139 -26.77 -1.84 13.32
N LEU A 140 -26.27 -2.94 13.86
CA LEU A 140 -24.87 -3.07 14.25
C LEU A 140 -24.07 -3.83 13.20
N PRO A 141 -23.19 -3.17 12.44
CA PRO A 141 -22.17 -3.85 11.64
C PRO A 141 -21.26 -4.71 12.53
N ASP A 142 -20.63 -5.73 11.96
CA ASP A 142 -19.84 -6.73 12.68
C ASP A 142 -18.81 -6.14 13.66
N ARG A 143 -18.18 -5.02 13.30
CA ARG A 143 -17.22 -4.29 14.14
C ARG A 143 -17.85 -3.53 15.32
N TYR A 144 -19.16 -3.37 15.33
CA TYR A 144 -19.92 -2.70 16.41
C TYR A 144 -20.67 -3.66 17.31
N ILE A 145 -20.51 -4.97 17.08
CA ILE A 145 -20.92 -6.03 17.99
C ILE A 145 -19.67 -6.60 18.63
N ARG A 146 -19.71 -6.76 19.92
CA ARG A 146 -18.68 -7.46 20.67
C ARG A 146 -19.31 -8.52 21.56
N GLY A 147 -18.52 -9.52 21.90
CA GLY A 147 -18.97 -10.60 22.76
C GLY A 147 -17.87 -11.61 23.02
N THR A 148 -18.23 -12.71 23.62
CA THR A 148 -17.28 -13.79 23.88
C THR A 148 -17.22 -14.73 22.67
N CYS A 149 -16.00 -15.03 22.21
CA CYS A 149 -15.77 -15.92 21.08
C CYS A 149 -16.44 -17.30 21.31
N PRO A 150 -17.24 -17.80 20.37
CA PRO A 150 -17.90 -19.10 20.52
C PRO A 150 -16.90 -20.26 20.57
N ARG A 151 -15.72 -20.10 19.97
CA ARG A 151 -14.71 -21.16 19.85
C ARG A 151 -13.71 -21.20 21.01
N CYS A 152 -13.01 -20.11 21.27
CA CYS A 152 -11.95 -20.08 22.31
C CYS A 152 -12.37 -19.42 23.62
N LYS A 153 -13.59 -18.90 23.72
CA LYS A 153 -14.15 -18.22 24.88
C LYS A 153 -13.41 -16.93 25.30
N ALA A 154 -12.57 -16.38 24.42
CA ALA A 154 -11.95 -15.07 24.66
C ALA A 154 -13.05 -13.99 24.72
N PRO A 155 -13.06 -13.12 25.76
CA PRO A 155 -14.02 -12.03 25.88
C PRO A 155 -13.71 -10.90 24.90
N ASP A 156 -14.67 -10.00 24.70
CA ASP A 156 -14.54 -8.73 23.95
C ASP A 156 -14.07 -8.90 22.49
N GLN A 157 -14.54 -9.94 21.80
CA GLN A 157 -14.22 -10.21 20.39
C GLN A 157 -15.25 -9.57 19.45
N TYR A 158 -14.83 -9.24 18.21
CA TYR A 158 -15.70 -8.67 17.20
C TYR A 158 -16.75 -9.67 16.67
N GLY A 159 -17.76 -9.13 15.98
CA GLY A 159 -18.89 -9.94 15.46
C GLY A 159 -18.53 -10.86 14.30
N ASP A 160 -17.42 -10.63 13.62
CA ASP A 160 -16.99 -11.38 12.43
C ASP A 160 -15.81 -12.32 12.67
N SER A 161 -14.99 -12.01 13.68
CA SER A 161 -13.72 -12.72 13.89
C SER A 161 -13.18 -12.59 15.31
N CYS A 162 -12.43 -13.58 15.74
CA CYS A 162 -11.71 -13.58 17.00
C CYS A 162 -10.27 -13.15 16.83
N GLU A 163 -9.86 -12.09 17.48
CA GLU A 163 -8.47 -11.60 17.46
C GLU A 163 -7.49 -12.54 18.19
N VAL A 164 -8.00 -13.40 19.08
CA VAL A 164 -7.18 -14.32 19.88
C VAL A 164 -6.92 -15.64 19.16
N CYS A 165 -7.94 -16.26 18.53
CA CYS A 165 -7.79 -17.56 17.91
C CYS A 165 -7.97 -17.58 16.38
N GLY A 166 -8.22 -16.42 15.76
CA GLY A 166 -8.39 -16.28 14.31
C GLY A 166 -9.67 -16.90 13.74
N ALA A 167 -10.57 -17.41 14.61
CA ALA A 167 -11.82 -18.02 14.12
C ALA A 167 -12.75 -16.95 13.53
N THR A 168 -13.35 -17.26 12.38
CA THR A 168 -14.44 -16.49 11.79
C THR A 168 -15.78 -17.09 12.15
N TYR A 169 -16.79 -16.26 12.37
CA TYR A 169 -18.15 -16.65 12.76
C TYR A 169 -19.13 -15.52 12.42
N ARG A 170 -20.42 -15.79 12.53
CA ARG A 170 -21.45 -14.76 12.37
C ARG A 170 -21.64 -13.99 13.69
N PRO A 171 -22.07 -12.74 13.66
CA PRO A 171 -22.38 -11.96 14.87
C PRO A 171 -23.35 -12.67 15.82
N THR A 172 -24.27 -13.46 15.27
CA THR A 172 -25.24 -14.27 16.01
C THR A 172 -24.63 -15.43 16.79
N ASP A 173 -23.43 -15.83 16.46
CA ASP A 173 -22.74 -16.97 17.08
C ASP A 173 -21.94 -16.54 18.33
N LEU A 174 -21.75 -15.22 18.56
CA LEU A 174 -21.09 -14.69 19.75
C LEU A 174 -21.88 -15.05 21.03
N VAL A 175 -21.15 -15.41 22.07
CA VAL A 175 -21.73 -15.61 23.40
C VAL A 175 -21.82 -14.25 24.11
N GLU A 176 -22.98 -13.94 24.66
CA GLU A 176 -23.27 -12.66 25.33
C GLU A 176 -22.91 -11.44 24.48
N PRO A 177 -23.47 -11.31 23.26
CA PRO A 177 -23.16 -10.18 22.39
C PRO A 177 -23.66 -8.87 23.00
N TYR A 178 -22.88 -7.80 22.81
CA TYR A 178 -23.26 -6.46 23.24
C TYR A 178 -22.83 -5.40 22.20
N CYS A 179 -23.56 -4.28 22.19
CA CYS A 179 -23.21 -3.12 21.37
C CYS A 179 -21.89 -2.50 21.84
N ALA A 180 -20.93 -2.35 20.94
CA ALA A 180 -19.62 -1.78 21.26
C ALA A 180 -19.74 -0.34 21.80
N THR A 181 -20.77 0.40 21.39
CA THR A 181 -20.98 1.81 21.75
C THR A 181 -21.63 1.97 23.14
N CYS A 182 -22.75 1.29 23.42
CA CYS A 182 -23.53 1.53 24.63
C CYS A 182 -23.56 0.32 25.58
N LYS A 183 -22.94 -0.80 25.23
CA LYS A 183 -22.89 -2.05 25.98
C LYS A 183 -24.25 -2.77 26.15
N ALA A 184 -25.35 -2.23 25.60
CA ALA A 184 -26.63 -2.88 25.60
C ALA A 184 -26.60 -4.18 24.78
N ARG A 185 -27.41 -5.18 25.18
CA ARG A 185 -27.56 -6.41 24.41
C ARG A 185 -28.36 -6.14 23.13
N PRO A 186 -27.85 -6.50 21.95
CA PRO A 186 -28.59 -6.34 20.71
C PRO A 186 -29.72 -7.37 20.58
N ILE A 187 -30.75 -6.99 19.84
CA ILE A 187 -31.81 -7.91 19.41
C ILE A 187 -31.61 -8.30 17.95
N GLN A 188 -32.23 -9.37 17.49
CA GLN A 188 -32.32 -9.69 16.08
C GLN A 188 -33.49 -8.94 15.44
N ARG A 189 -33.25 -8.31 14.32
CA ARG A 189 -34.25 -7.59 13.53
C ARG A 189 -34.12 -7.97 12.05
N THR A 190 -35.22 -8.31 11.43
CA THR A 190 -35.26 -8.54 9.96
C THR A 190 -35.54 -7.21 9.28
N SER A 191 -34.77 -6.92 8.24
CA SER A 191 -34.94 -5.77 7.35
C SER A 191 -34.78 -6.19 5.90
N ASP A 192 -35.56 -5.61 5.00
CA ASP A 192 -35.40 -5.89 3.57
C ASP A 192 -34.22 -5.09 3.02
N HIS A 193 -33.25 -5.79 2.41
CA HIS A 193 -32.08 -5.18 1.78
C HIS A 193 -32.11 -5.33 0.26
N TYR A 194 -31.45 -4.43 -0.43
CA TYR A 194 -31.24 -4.47 -1.88
C TYR A 194 -29.92 -5.17 -2.18
N PHE A 195 -29.98 -6.13 -3.10
CA PHE A 195 -28.81 -6.89 -3.55
C PHE A 195 -28.60 -6.69 -5.05
N PHE A 196 -27.37 -6.40 -5.44
CA PHE A 196 -26.93 -6.43 -6.82
C PHE A 196 -26.56 -7.86 -7.23
N ARG A 197 -27.14 -8.35 -8.32
CA ARG A 197 -26.95 -9.70 -8.86
C ARG A 197 -25.65 -9.82 -9.63
N LEU A 198 -24.53 -9.84 -8.92
CA LEU A 198 -23.19 -9.86 -9.53
C LEU A 198 -22.96 -11.10 -10.41
N ALA A 199 -23.53 -12.24 -10.04
CA ALA A 199 -23.41 -13.49 -10.79
C ALA A 199 -23.92 -13.39 -12.25
N ASP A 200 -24.89 -12.53 -12.52
CA ASP A 200 -25.42 -12.34 -13.87
C ASP A 200 -24.41 -11.70 -14.84
N TYR A 201 -23.34 -11.12 -14.30
CA TYR A 201 -22.29 -10.41 -15.05
C TYR A 201 -21.00 -11.23 -15.21
N GLU A 202 -20.95 -12.50 -14.81
CA GLU A 202 -19.76 -13.35 -14.86
C GLU A 202 -19.15 -13.41 -16.27
N ARG A 203 -19.98 -13.61 -17.31
CA ARG A 203 -19.50 -13.67 -18.69
C ARG A 203 -18.92 -12.35 -19.19
N PRO A 204 -19.64 -11.20 -19.10
CA PRO A 204 -19.06 -9.91 -19.47
C PRO A 204 -17.77 -9.57 -18.73
N LEU A 205 -17.64 -9.94 -17.44
CA LEU A 205 -16.43 -9.72 -16.66
C LEU A 205 -15.27 -10.60 -17.16
N LYS A 206 -15.51 -11.86 -17.50
CA LYS A 206 -14.49 -12.74 -18.11
C LYS A 206 -14.03 -12.21 -19.46
N ASP A 207 -14.96 -11.73 -20.29
CA ASP A 207 -14.65 -11.12 -21.60
C ASP A 207 -13.77 -9.85 -21.40
N LEU A 208 -14.08 -9.03 -20.40
CA LEU A 208 -13.29 -7.84 -20.05
C LEU A 208 -11.86 -8.22 -19.61
N MET A 209 -11.71 -9.26 -18.75
CA MET A 209 -10.38 -9.73 -18.32
C MET A 209 -9.58 -10.29 -19.52
N ALA A 210 -10.22 -11.06 -20.39
CA ALA A 210 -9.59 -11.61 -21.60
C ALA A 210 -9.12 -10.52 -22.58
N ALA A 211 -9.79 -9.35 -22.59
CA ALA A 211 -9.37 -8.17 -23.35
C ALA A 211 -8.16 -7.44 -22.74
N GLY A 212 -7.61 -7.92 -21.61
CA GLY A 212 -6.45 -7.35 -20.94
C GLY A 212 -6.77 -6.11 -20.10
N TYR A 213 -7.89 -6.10 -19.44
CA TYR A 213 -8.33 -5.04 -18.51
C TYR A 213 -7.34 -4.79 -17.36
N THR A 214 -6.64 -5.83 -16.90
CA THR A 214 -5.72 -5.74 -15.77
C THR A 214 -4.46 -6.58 -15.99
N GLN A 215 -3.49 -6.50 -15.03
CA GLN A 215 -2.27 -7.31 -15.06
C GLN A 215 -2.59 -8.81 -15.02
N LYS A 216 -1.74 -9.62 -15.65
CA LYS A 216 -1.91 -11.08 -15.74
C LYS A 216 -1.99 -11.75 -14.35
N SER A 217 -1.21 -11.29 -13.39
CA SER A 217 -1.23 -11.80 -12.00
C SER A 217 -2.59 -11.57 -11.33
N VAL A 218 -3.21 -10.41 -11.57
CA VAL A 218 -4.55 -10.08 -11.09
C VAL A 218 -5.60 -10.93 -11.79
N ALA A 219 -5.57 -11.02 -13.12
CA ALA A 219 -6.51 -11.83 -13.88
C ALA A 219 -6.50 -13.31 -13.42
N ASN A 220 -5.30 -13.87 -13.17
CA ASN A 220 -5.19 -15.23 -12.63
C ASN A 220 -5.83 -15.36 -11.24
N LYS A 221 -5.73 -14.35 -10.38
CA LYS A 221 -6.38 -14.38 -9.06
C LYS A 221 -7.90 -14.29 -9.16
N LEU A 222 -8.42 -13.56 -10.14
CA LEU A 222 -9.87 -13.47 -10.39
C LEU A 222 -10.49 -14.80 -10.82
N GLU A 223 -9.74 -15.67 -11.53
CA GLU A 223 -10.21 -17.01 -11.90
C GLU A 223 -10.59 -17.86 -10.69
N GLU A 224 -9.94 -17.69 -9.53
CA GLU A 224 -10.32 -18.38 -8.29
C GLU A 224 -11.72 -17.97 -7.83
N TRP A 225 -12.06 -16.68 -7.95
CA TRP A 225 -13.39 -16.17 -7.58
C TRP A 225 -14.47 -16.59 -8.57
N PHE A 226 -14.18 -16.60 -9.85
CA PHE A 226 -15.08 -17.18 -10.85
C PHE A 226 -15.32 -18.68 -10.60
N GLY A 227 -14.27 -19.41 -10.22
CA GLY A 227 -14.36 -20.84 -9.91
C GLY A 227 -15.23 -21.16 -8.67
N THR A 228 -15.28 -20.25 -7.69
CA THR A 228 -16.14 -20.38 -6.49
C THR A 228 -17.56 -19.85 -6.72
N GLY A 229 -17.81 -19.18 -7.84
CA GLY A 229 -19.06 -18.49 -8.18
C GLY A 229 -19.18 -17.11 -7.51
N LEU A 230 -19.59 -16.13 -8.29
CA LEU A 230 -19.83 -14.78 -7.82
C LEU A 230 -21.11 -14.72 -6.99
N LYS A 231 -21.08 -14.00 -5.88
CA LYS A 231 -22.22 -13.83 -4.96
C LYS A 231 -22.87 -12.47 -5.13
N ASP A 232 -24.18 -12.43 -4.93
CA ASP A 232 -24.93 -11.17 -4.88
C ASP A 232 -24.41 -10.27 -3.77
N TRP A 233 -24.40 -8.97 -4.04
CA TRP A 233 -23.81 -7.98 -3.14
C TRP A 233 -24.89 -7.10 -2.51
N ASP A 234 -24.91 -6.99 -1.17
CA ASP A 234 -25.80 -6.10 -0.43
C ASP A 234 -25.35 -4.62 -0.63
N ILE A 235 -26.20 -3.85 -1.30
CA ILE A 235 -25.95 -2.45 -1.67
C ILE A 235 -26.76 -1.43 -0.85
N SER A 236 -27.41 -1.88 0.24
CA SER A 236 -28.23 -1.02 1.09
C SER A 236 -27.83 -1.08 2.56
N ARG A 237 -28.18 -0.03 3.31
CA ARG A 237 -28.04 0.04 4.77
C ARG A 237 -29.25 0.70 5.39
N ASP A 238 -29.65 0.22 6.56
CA ASP A 238 -30.71 0.86 7.37
C ASP A 238 -30.13 2.09 8.11
N GLY A 239 -31.01 3.07 8.36
CA GLY A 239 -30.65 4.22 9.18
C GLY A 239 -30.52 3.90 10.68
N PRO A 240 -29.81 4.76 11.43
CA PRO A 240 -29.13 5.96 10.98
C PRO A 240 -27.81 5.63 10.24
N TYR A 241 -27.60 6.30 9.13
CA TYR A 241 -26.41 6.10 8.29
C TYR A 241 -26.05 7.41 7.60
N PHE A 242 -24.76 7.74 7.54
CA PHE A 242 -24.29 8.89 6.80
C PHE A 242 -24.02 8.50 5.34
N GLY A 243 -24.82 9.01 4.42
CA GLY A 243 -24.79 8.67 3.00
C GLY A 243 -26.05 9.11 2.27
N PHE A 244 -26.20 8.74 1.00
CA PHE A 244 -27.38 9.08 0.22
C PHE A 244 -28.50 8.09 0.44
N LYS A 245 -29.72 8.60 0.58
CA LYS A 245 -30.92 7.76 0.65
C LYS A 245 -31.22 7.09 -0.69
N ILE A 246 -31.69 5.87 -0.64
CA ILE A 246 -32.20 5.16 -1.82
C ILE A 246 -33.52 5.83 -2.26
N PRO A 247 -33.67 6.18 -3.55
CA PRO A 247 -34.90 6.77 -4.07
C PRO A 247 -36.15 5.93 -3.74
N GLY A 248 -37.17 6.58 -3.19
CA GLY A 248 -38.43 5.93 -2.79
C GLY A 248 -38.42 5.26 -1.41
N GLU A 249 -37.29 5.20 -0.73
CA GLU A 249 -37.19 4.65 0.62
C GLU A 249 -37.11 5.77 1.68
N GLN A 250 -37.70 5.53 2.87
CA GLN A 250 -37.72 6.53 3.94
C GLN A 250 -36.46 6.48 4.82
N ASP A 251 -35.97 5.27 5.12
CA ASP A 251 -34.88 5.03 6.08
C ASP A 251 -33.87 4.00 5.57
N LYS A 252 -33.64 4.00 4.24
CA LYS A 252 -32.61 3.18 3.61
C LYS A 252 -31.65 4.04 2.82
N PHE A 253 -30.38 3.67 2.89
CA PHE A 253 -29.26 4.39 2.31
C PHE A 253 -28.46 3.46 1.39
N PHE A 254 -27.79 4.05 0.40
CA PHE A 254 -26.80 3.31 -0.36
C PHE A 254 -25.64 2.89 0.55
N TYR A 255 -25.20 1.66 0.38
CA TYR A 255 -23.98 1.19 1.01
C TYR A 255 -22.78 1.88 0.37
N VAL A 256 -21.82 2.30 1.20
CA VAL A 256 -20.62 3.04 0.76
C VAL A 256 -19.88 2.40 -0.43
N TRP A 257 -19.87 1.09 -0.55
CA TRP A 257 -19.23 0.40 -1.68
C TRP A 257 -20.02 0.51 -3.00
N LEU A 258 -21.25 0.95 -2.97
CA LEU A 258 -21.96 1.33 -4.20
C LEU A 258 -21.52 2.73 -4.64
N ASP A 259 -21.52 3.71 -3.74
CA ASP A 259 -21.32 5.11 -4.10
C ASP A 259 -19.84 5.56 -4.09
N ALA A 260 -18.94 4.85 -3.41
CA ALA A 260 -17.52 5.16 -3.40
C ALA A 260 -16.88 5.17 -4.81
N PRO A 261 -16.96 4.10 -5.63
CA PRO A 261 -16.35 4.13 -6.96
C PRO A 261 -17.02 5.11 -7.92
N ILE A 262 -18.25 5.51 -7.65
CA ILE A 262 -18.93 6.58 -8.40
C ILE A 262 -18.23 7.93 -8.20
N GLY A 263 -17.49 8.11 -7.12
CA GLY A 263 -16.66 9.28 -6.86
C GLY A 263 -15.64 9.59 -7.97
N TYR A 264 -15.20 8.58 -8.72
CA TYR A 264 -14.37 8.80 -9.92
C TYR A 264 -15.11 9.58 -10.99
N MET A 265 -16.36 9.19 -11.25
CA MET A 265 -17.24 9.88 -12.21
C MET A 265 -17.61 11.28 -11.70
N ALA A 266 -17.92 11.40 -10.41
CA ALA A 266 -18.28 12.67 -9.79
C ALA A 266 -17.14 13.69 -9.84
N SER A 267 -15.91 13.29 -9.52
CA SER A 267 -14.74 14.16 -9.61
C SER A 267 -14.46 14.59 -11.06
N ALA A 268 -14.56 13.66 -12.01
CA ALA A 268 -14.39 13.95 -13.42
C ALA A 268 -15.48 14.91 -13.93
N LYS A 269 -16.76 14.63 -13.62
CA LYS A 269 -17.88 15.48 -14.01
C LYS A 269 -17.74 16.91 -13.49
N ASN A 270 -17.43 17.06 -12.21
CA ASN A 270 -17.19 18.36 -11.58
C ASN A 270 -16.08 19.15 -12.28
N TYR A 271 -14.98 18.49 -12.66
CA TYR A 271 -13.90 19.13 -13.41
C TYR A 271 -14.34 19.55 -14.81
N PHE A 272 -14.97 18.65 -15.57
CA PHE A 272 -15.34 18.91 -16.95
C PHE A 272 -16.44 19.97 -17.07
N ASP A 273 -17.43 19.97 -16.18
CA ASP A 273 -18.47 21.00 -16.14
C ASP A 273 -17.89 22.39 -15.90
N ARG A 274 -16.95 22.53 -14.95
CA ARG A 274 -16.25 23.79 -14.68
C ARG A 274 -15.37 24.27 -15.85
N ASN A 275 -14.94 23.34 -16.71
CA ASN A 275 -14.09 23.65 -17.86
C ASN A 275 -14.89 23.68 -19.21
N GLY A 276 -16.22 23.64 -19.16
CA GLY A 276 -17.08 23.75 -20.35
C GLY A 276 -16.99 22.55 -21.31
N VAL A 277 -16.62 21.36 -20.78
CA VAL A 277 -16.57 20.11 -21.55
C VAL A 277 -17.72 19.21 -21.13
N GLU A 278 -18.50 18.74 -22.10
CA GLU A 278 -19.56 17.77 -21.85
C GLU A 278 -18.95 16.46 -21.35
N PHE A 279 -19.33 16.04 -20.13
CA PHE A 279 -18.80 14.84 -19.49
C PHE A 279 -18.97 13.59 -20.35
N ASP A 280 -20.09 13.43 -21.02
CA ASP A 280 -20.43 12.26 -21.85
C ASP A 280 -19.52 12.11 -23.09
N LYS A 281 -18.81 13.17 -23.49
CA LYS A 281 -17.76 13.12 -24.52
C LYS A 281 -16.45 12.48 -24.02
N VAL A 282 -16.30 12.34 -22.71
CA VAL A 282 -15.13 11.75 -22.07
C VAL A 282 -15.47 10.39 -21.48
N TRP A 283 -16.57 10.34 -20.74
CA TRP A 283 -17.07 9.13 -20.07
C TRP A 283 -18.54 8.89 -20.47
N PRO A 284 -18.78 8.22 -21.61
CA PRO A 284 -20.12 8.02 -22.12
C PRO A 284 -20.94 7.04 -21.30
N GLY A 285 -22.26 7.23 -21.36
CA GLY A 285 -23.26 6.39 -20.73
C GLY A 285 -24.33 7.14 -19.96
N GLU A 286 -24.20 8.46 -19.78
CA GLU A 286 -25.28 9.27 -19.20
C GLU A 286 -26.34 9.58 -20.27
N PHE A 287 -25.93 10.18 -21.37
CA PHE A 287 -26.83 10.61 -22.49
C PHE A 287 -26.48 9.92 -23.81
N SER A 288 -25.29 9.37 -23.97
CA SER A 288 -24.83 8.64 -25.15
C SER A 288 -24.56 7.17 -24.85
N PRO A 289 -24.53 6.27 -25.86
CA PRO A 289 -24.22 4.87 -25.64
C PRO A 289 -22.82 4.69 -25.02
N ALA A 290 -22.65 3.75 -24.10
CA ALA A 290 -21.37 3.42 -23.46
C ALA A 290 -20.26 3.08 -24.46
N THR A 291 -20.64 2.61 -25.66
CA THR A 291 -19.73 2.27 -26.77
C THR A 291 -19.34 3.46 -27.64
N ALA A 292 -19.83 4.68 -27.33
CA ALA A 292 -19.45 5.87 -28.09
C ALA A 292 -17.94 6.11 -28.03
N GLN A 293 -17.34 6.34 -29.21
CA GLN A 293 -15.91 6.62 -29.30
C GLN A 293 -15.62 8.06 -28.86
N THR A 294 -14.79 8.22 -27.84
CA THR A 294 -14.47 9.52 -27.26
C THR A 294 -13.07 10.01 -27.57
N GLY A 295 -12.17 9.10 -27.98
CA GLY A 295 -10.73 9.38 -28.06
C GLY A 295 -10.05 9.52 -26.69
N TRP A 296 -10.74 9.24 -25.59
CA TRP A 296 -10.19 9.21 -24.25
C TRP A 296 -9.96 7.78 -23.78
N GLU A 297 -8.87 7.59 -23.04
CA GLU A 297 -8.55 6.37 -22.31
C GLU A 297 -8.83 6.57 -20.83
N LEU A 298 -9.41 5.57 -20.15
CA LEU A 298 -9.75 5.60 -18.72
C LEU A 298 -8.91 4.57 -17.98
N TYR A 299 -8.17 5.02 -16.96
CA TYR A 299 -7.28 4.17 -16.17
C TYR A 299 -7.58 4.28 -14.68
N HIS A 300 -7.72 3.14 -13.99
CA HIS A 300 -7.84 3.07 -12.54
C HIS A 300 -6.55 2.50 -11.93
N PHE A 301 -6.07 3.12 -10.85
CA PHE A 301 -4.98 2.63 -10.02
C PHE A 301 -5.52 2.32 -8.62
N ILE A 302 -5.21 1.14 -8.07
CA ILE A 302 -5.76 0.70 -6.78
C ILE A 302 -4.77 -0.19 -6.01
N GLY A 303 -4.97 -0.30 -4.69
CA GLY A 303 -4.35 -1.33 -3.85
C GLY A 303 -5.04 -2.70 -4.01
N LYS A 304 -4.33 -3.77 -3.74
CA LYS A 304 -4.84 -5.14 -3.88
C LYS A 304 -5.98 -5.50 -2.91
N ASP A 305 -6.17 -4.75 -1.84
CA ASP A 305 -7.25 -4.91 -0.86
C ASP A 305 -8.65 -4.64 -1.43
N ILE A 306 -8.74 -3.76 -2.43
CA ILE A 306 -10.00 -3.40 -3.09
C ILE A 306 -10.11 -3.97 -4.50
N MET A 307 -9.25 -4.93 -4.85
CA MET A 307 -9.22 -5.56 -6.17
C MET A 307 -10.55 -6.20 -6.54
N TYR A 308 -11.22 -6.90 -5.60
CA TYR A 308 -12.52 -7.51 -5.83
C TYR A 308 -13.56 -6.49 -6.30
N PHE A 309 -13.59 -5.31 -5.67
CA PHE A 309 -14.55 -4.24 -5.99
C PHE A 309 -14.31 -3.64 -7.37
N HIS A 310 -13.05 -3.36 -7.71
CA HIS A 310 -12.70 -2.67 -8.95
C HIS A 310 -12.58 -3.59 -10.17
N ALA A 311 -12.30 -4.87 -9.95
CA ALA A 311 -12.20 -5.82 -11.04
C ALA A 311 -13.53 -6.54 -11.36
N LEU A 312 -14.45 -6.63 -10.40
CA LEU A 312 -15.71 -7.36 -10.57
C LEU A 312 -16.92 -6.45 -10.35
N PHE A 313 -17.09 -5.90 -9.15
CA PHE A 313 -18.30 -5.19 -8.77
C PHE A 313 -18.49 -3.88 -9.56
N TRP A 314 -17.49 -3.01 -9.59
CA TRP A 314 -17.55 -1.73 -10.29
C TRP A 314 -17.81 -1.88 -11.80
N PRO A 315 -17.04 -2.66 -12.57
CA PRO A 315 -17.33 -2.85 -13.99
C PRO A 315 -18.67 -3.53 -14.24
N ALA A 316 -19.11 -4.47 -13.39
CA ALA A 316 -20.44 -5.08 -13.53
C ALA A 316 -21.57 -4.07 -13.36
N MET A 317 -21.45 -3.15 -12.38
CA MET A 317 -22.43 -2.07 -12.20
C MET A 317 -22.48 -1.14 -13.43
N LEU A 318 -21.32 -0.74 -13.95
CA LEU A 318 -21.23 0.11 -15.14
C LEU A 318 -21.84 -0.56 -16.36
N ILE A 319 -21.49 -1.83 -16.62
CA ILE A 319 -22.04 -2.63 -17.73
C ILE A 319 -23.57 -2.71 -17.60
N GLY A 320 -24.06 -3.05 -16.41
CA GLY A 320 -25.49 -3.18 -16.15
C GLY A 320 -26.26 -1.86 -16.28
N ALA A 321 -25.63 -0.76 -15.94
CA ALA A 321 -26.19 0.58 -16.08
C ALA A 321 -26.00 1.18 -17.49
N GLY A 322 -25.33 0.48 -18.42
CA GLY A 322 -25.04 1.00 -19.76
C GLY A 322 -24.07 2.18 -19.76
N ILE A 323 -23.08 2.16 -18.85
CA ILE A 323 -22.03 3.17 -18.72
C ILE A 323 -20.70 2.55 -19.11
N ARG A 324 -19.81 3.32 -19.72
CA ARG A 324 -18.46 2.87 -20.12
C ARG A 324 -17.64 2.43 -18.92
N THR A 325 -16.98 1.28 -19.01
CA THR A 325 -15.96 0.81 -18.06
C THR A 325 -14.60 1.48 -18.31
N ALA A 326 -13.68 1.41 -17.36
CA ALA A 326 -12.31 1.79 -17.61
C ALA A 326 -11.66 0.85 -18.65
N ASP A 327 -10.62 1.34 -19.35
CA ASP A 327 -9.84 0.53 -20.29
C ASP A 327 -8.80 -0.32 -19.57
N LYS A 328 -8.27 0.18 -18.44
CA LYS A 328 -7.25 -0.50 -17.64
C LYS A 328 -7.46 -0.30 -16.14
N LEU A 329 -7.15 -1.37 -15.42
CA LEU A 329 -7.06 -1.41 -13.97
C LEU A 329 -5.65 -1.84 -13.58
N PHE A 330 -4.92 -0.99 -12.86
CA PHE A 330 -3.61 -1.29 -12.30
C PHE A 330 -3.71 -1.52 -10.81
N VAL A 331 -3.13 -2.63 -10.34
CA VAL A 331 -3.18 -3.07 -8.94
C VAL A 331 -1.77 -3.16 -8.39
N HIS A 332 -1.53 -2.61 -7.20
CA HIS A 332 -0.26 -2.73 -6.47
C HIS A 332 -0.41 -3.53 -5.17
N GLY A 333 0.72 -4.01 -4.63
CA GLY A 333 0.81 -4.71 -3.35
C GLY A 333 0.73 -3.78 -2.14
N PHE A 334 0.76 -4.35 -0.93
CA PHE A 334 0.80 -3.59 0.32
C PHE A 334 2.20 -3.05 0.63
N LEU A 335 2.25 -2.10 1.57
CA LEU A 335 3.49 -1.68 2.20
C LEU A 335 3.68 -2.43 3.53
N THR A 336 4.86 -3.03 3.69
CA THR A 336 5.40 -3.47 4.99
C THR A 336 6.50 -2.52 5.44
N VAL A 337 6.83 -2.54 6.71
CA VAL A 337 7.95 -1.78 7.29
C VAL A 337 8.83 -2.76 8.05
N ASN A 338 10.08 -2.92 7.62
CA ASN A 338 11.02 -3.92 8.12
C ASN A 338 10.41 -5.35 8.12
N GLY A 339 9.76 -5.73 7.03
CA GLY A 339 9.13 -7.05 6.83
C GLY A 339 7.82 -7.27 7.59
N GLU A 340 7.32 -6.27 8.33
CA GLU A 340 6.13 -6.41 9.15
C GLU A 340 5.01 -5.46 8.72
N LYS A 341 3.75 -5.84 8.99
CA LYS A 341 2.60 -4.95 8.78
C LYS A 341 2.74 -3.70 9.65
N MET A 342 2.30 -2.55 9.13
CA MET A 342 2.29 -1.30 9.88
C MET A 342 1.50 -1.43 11.18
N SER A 343 2.07 -0.93 12.28
CA SER A 343 1.51 -1.01 13.63
C SER A 343 1.66 0.30 14.39
N LYS A 344 0.56 0.78 14.98
CA LYS A 344 0.59 2.00 15.82
C LYS A 344 1.45 1.79 17.06
N SER A 345 1.34 0.64 17.72
CA SER A 345 2.10 0.36 18.97
C SER A 345 3.61 0.31 18.75
N ARG A 346 4.07 -0.06 17.55
CA ARG A 346 5.49 -0.10 17.19
C ARG A 346 6.01 1.18 16.54
N GLY A 347 5.15 2.19 16.32
CA GLY A 347 5.51 3.44 15.63
C GLY A 347 5.73 3.27 14.11
N THR A 348 5.41 2.11 13.54
CA THR A 348 5.54 1.87 12.09
C THR A 348 4.31 2.32 11.29
N PHE A 349 3.25 2.78 11.97
CA PHE A 349 2.12 3.46 11.36
C PHE A 349 2.45 4.96 11.20
N ILE A 350 3.27 5.28 10.20
CA ILE A 350 3.81 6.63 10.00
C ILE A 350 2.81 7.45 9.18
N ARG A 351 2.35 8.58 9.73
CA ARG A 351 1.49 9.53 9.01
C ARG A 351 2.29 10.27 7.95
N ALA A 352 1.63 10.65 6.87
CA ALA A 352 2.26 11.47 5.82
C ALA A 352 2.82 12.79 6.37
N SER A 353 2.05 13.48 7.23
CA SER A 353 2.49 14.71 7.89
C SER A 353 3.72 14.50 8.79
N THR A 354 3.75 13.43 9.60
CA THR A 354 4.91 13.11 10.45
C THR A 354 6.15 12.79 9.60
N TYR A 355 5.99 12.01 8.52
CA TYR A 355 7.12 11.76 7.61
C TYR A 355 7.70 13.08 7.06
N ALA A 356 6.84 13.96 6.54
CA ALA A 356 7.26 15.22 5.93
C ALA A 356 7.87 16.25 6.91
N GLN A 357 7.68 16.07 8.22
CA GLN A 357 8.35 16.89 9.26
C GLN A 357 9.81 16.47 9.48
N HIS A 358 10.15 15.22 9.24
CA HIS A 358 11.48 14.67 9.52
C HIS A 358 12.32 14.45 8.27
N LEU A 359 11.68 14.15 7.13
CA LEU A 359 12.37 13.75 5.90
C LEU A 359 11.75 14.42 4.67
N ASP A 360 12.58 14.65 3.65
CA ASP A 360 12.10 15.15 2.37
C ASP A 360 11.15 14.11 1.71
N PRO A 361 9.93 14.52 1.32
CA PRO A 361 8.98 13.65 0.64
C PRO A 361 9.52 12.99 -0.65
N GLU A 362 10.45 13.62 -1.36
CA GLU A 362 11.05 13.04 -2.56
C GLU A 362 11.87 11.78 -2.28
N TYR A 363 12.40 11.62 -1.07
CA TYR A 363 13.11 10.39 -0.70
C TYR A 363 12.18 9.17 -0.68
N LEU A 364 10.95 9.34 -0.19
CA LEU A 364 9.95 8.27 -0.20
C LEU A 364 9.48 7.96 -1.63
N ARG A 365 9.26 8.99 -2.46
CA ARG A 365 8.92 8.84 -3.87
C ARG A 365 9.98 8.02 -4.61
N TYR A 366 11.25 8.35 -4.41
CA TYR A 366 12.38 7.63 -5.01
C TYR A 366 12.45 6.18 -4.52
N TYR A 367 12.32 5.98 -3.21
CA TYR A 367 12.38 4.65 -2.63
C TYR A 367 11.26 3.76 -3.17
N TYR A 368 10.03 4.23 -3.18
CA TYR A 368 8.91 3.50 -3.75
C TYR A 368 9.12 3.19 -5.24
N ALA A 369 9.53 4.16 -6.04
CA ALA A 369 9.85 3.93 -7.44
C ALA A 369 10.95 2.87 -7.63
N SER A 370 11.92 2.80 -6.71
CA SER A 370 13.00 1.80 -6.75
C SER A 370 12.55 0.37 -6.43
N LYS A 371 11.34 0.20 -5.87
CA LYS A 371 10.77 -1.10 -5.48
C LYS A 371 9.58 -1.52 -6.33
N LEU A 372 8.80 -0.56 -6.86
CA LEU A 372 7.59 -0.81 -7.61
C LEU A 372 7.86 -1.49 -8.96
N ALA A 373 7.11 -2.55 -9.23
CA ALA A 373 7.10 -3.32 -10.46
C ALA A 373 5.67 -3.41 -11.03
N ASP A 374 5.51 -4.08 -12.16
CA ASP A 374 4.23 -4.29 -12.86
C ASP A 374 3.41 -5.47 -12.31
N ASP A 375 3.67 -5.87 -11.07
CA ASP A 375 2.99 -6.96 -10.38
C ASP A 375 2.35 -6.49 -9.05
N VAL A 376 1.70 -7.42 -8.33
CA VAL A 376 0.98 -7.16 -7.07
C VAL A 376 1.80 -7.52 -5.82
N SER A 377 3.11 -7.66 -5.96
CA SER A 377 4.01 -7.96 -4.85
C SER A 377 4.01 -6.85 -3.81
N ASP A 378 4.08 -7.25 -2.54
CA ASP A 378 4.23 -6.28 -1.45
C ASP A 378 5.61 -5.63 -1.52
N ILE A 379 5.67 -4.34 -1.21
CA ILE A 379 6.93 -3.62 -1.08
C ILE A 379 7.27 -3.44 0.39
N ASP A 380 8.56 -3.54 0.72
CA ASP A 380 9.03 -3.35 2.08
C ASP A 380 9.82 -2.04 2.21
N LEU A 381 9.43 -1.21 3.16
CA LEU A 381 10.24 -0.09 3.63
C LEU A 381 11.22 -0.61 4.69
N ALA A 382 12.28 -1.26 4.23
CA ALA A 382 13.42 -1.61 5.07
C ALA A 382 14.22 -0.34 5.38
N ILE A 383 14.22 0.11 6.62
CA ILE A 383 14.74 1.41 7.03
C ILE A 383 16.22 1.58 6.67
N GLU A 384 17.04 0.57 6.90
CA GLU A 384 18.47 0.62 6.56
C GLU A 384 18.69 0.73 5.04
N ASP A 385 17.97 -0.07 4.25
CA ASP A 385 18.03 -0.01 2.78
C ASP A 385 17.55 1.34 2.25
N PHE A 386 16.50 1.91 2.86
CA PHE A 386 15.99 3.23 2.54
C PHE A 386 17.06 4.32 2.74
N ILE A 387 17.70 4.37 3.90
CA ILE A 387 18.77 5.33 4.20
C ILE A 387 19.94 5.15 3.23
N ASN A 388 20.41 3.92 3.06
CA ASN A 388 21.52 3.59 2.19
C ASN A 388 21.23 3.97 0.73
N LYS A 389 20.03 3.67 0.24
CA LYS A 389 19.64 3.93 -1.15
C LYS A 389 19.53 5.43 -1.46
N VAL A 390 18.90 6.20 -0.58
CA VAL A 390 18.84 7.66 -0.73
C VAL A 390 20.24 8.28 -0.67
N ASN A 391 21.05 7.90 0.31
CA ASN A 391 22.38 8.45 0.50
C ASN A 391 23.36 8.07 -0.61
N SER A 392 23.29 6.82 -1.13
CA SER A 392 24.16 6.37 -2.22
C SER A 392 23.75 6.91 -3.57
N ASP A 393 22.44 6.84 -3.90
CA ASP A 393 21.98 7.16 -5.24
C ASP A 393 21.71 8.66 -5.41
N LEU A 394 20.82 9.25 -4.57
CA LEU A 394 20.44 10.65 -4.73
C LEU A 394 21.59 11.59 -4.36
N VAL A 395 22.21 11.40 -3.18
CA VAL A 395 23.28 12.27 -2.71
C VAL A 395 24.61 11.89 -3.35
N GLY A 396 25.00 10.61 -3.28
CA GLY A 396 26.31 10.13 -3.71
C GLY A 396 26.52 10.12 -5.22
N LYS A 397 25.46 10.03 -6.01
CA LYS A 397 25.55 9.97 -7.48
C LYS A 397 24.99 11.24 -8.14
N PHE A 398 23.68 11.47 -8.05
CA PHE A 398 23.04 12.55 -8.83
C PHE A 398 23.39 13.94 -8.32
N ALA A 399 23.25 14.22 -7.02
CA ALA A 399 23.64 15.50 -6.46
C ALA A 399 25.15 15.74 -6.55
N ASN A 400 25.95 14.69 -6.40
CA ASN A 400 27.42 14.77 -6.49
C ASN A 400 27.89 15.21 -7.87
N LEU A 401 27.29 14.74 -8.97
CA LEU A 401 27.61 15.18 -10.33
C LEU A 401 27.43 16.70 -10.47
N ALA A 402 26.28 17.22 -10.03
CA ALA A 402 26.00 18.66 -10.11
C ALA A 402 26.91 19.49 -9.18
N SER A 403 27.10 19.06 -7.92
CA SER A 403 27.91 19.77 -6.93
C SER A 403 29.39 19.84 -7.27
N ARG A 404 29.92 18.87 -8.02
CA ARG A 404 31.32 18.84 -8.46
C ARG A 404 31.55 19.59 -9.77
N SER A 405 30.52 19.83 -10.58
CA SER A 405 30.65 20.47 -11.90
C SER A 405 30.15 21.90 -11.93
N VAL A 406 28.95 22.18 -11.47
CA VAL A 406 28.32 23.51 -11.59
C VAL A 406 29.14 24.62 -10.90
N PRO A 407 29.66 24.46 -9.66
CA PRO A 407 30.50 25.48 -9.02
C PRO A 407 31.80 25.79 -9.80
N MET A 408 32.35 24.79 -10.47
CA MET A 408 33.55 25.01 -11.32
C MET A 408 33.22 25.80 -12.58
N VAL A 409 32.06 25.51 -13.23
CA VAL A 409 31.60 26.30 -14.38
C VAL A 409 31.34 27.74 -13.98
N THR A 410 30.63 27.96 -12.89
CA THR A 410 30.28 29.33 -12.44
C THR A 410 31.47 30.12 -11.98
N SER A 411 32.41 29.53 -11.23
CA SER A 411 33.57 30.27 -10.68
C SER A 411 34.70 30.51 -11.69
N ARG A 412 34.90 29.57 -12.66
CA ARG A 412 36.03 29.65 -13.60
C ARG A 412 35.66 30.14 -14.99
N PHE A 413 34.42 29.89 -15.42
CA PHE A 413 33.95 30.21 -16.77
C PHE A 413 32.75 31.17 -16.76
N GLY A 414 32.50 31.88 -15.64
CA GLY A 414 31.40 32.83 -15.52
C GLY A 414 30.02 32.22 -15.75
N GLY A 415 29.85 30.92 -15.48
CA GLY A 415 28.62 30.21 -15.72
C GLY A 415 28.41 29.77 -17.16
N ARG A 416 29.34 30.03 -18.09
CA ARG A 416 29.17 29.69 -19.51
C ARG A 416 29.70 28.26 -19.82
N LEU A 417 28.84 27.45 -20.39
CA LEU A 417 29.22 26.13 -20.95
C LEU A 417 30.03 26.34 -22.27
N GLY A 418 30.92 25.42 -22.57
CA GLY A 418 31.64 25.35 -23.85
C GLY A 418 30.97 24.48 -24.87
N CYS A 419 31.75 24.01 -25.85
CA CYS A 419 31.30 23.01 -26.85
C CYS A 419 31.27 21.61 -26.27
N LEU A 420 30.43 20.75 -26.83
CA LEU A 420 30.32 19.33 -26.50
C LEU A 420 31.01 18.49 -27.59
N GLU A 421 32.17 17.93 -27.30
CA GLU A 421 33.02 17.25 -28.26
C GLU A 421 33.57 15.92 -27.75
N GLY A 422 34.13 15.12 -28.66
CA GLY A 422 34.91 13.91 -28.35
C GLY A 422 34.22 12.94 -27.40
N GLN A 423 34.91 12.58 -26.31
CA GLN A 423 34.41 11.62 -25.32
C GLN A 423 33.16 12.15 -24.55
N GLY A 424 33.02 13.45 -24.39
CA GLY A 424 31.85 14.07 -23.78
C GLY A 424 30.60 13.88 -24.63
N LYS A 425 30.68 14.10 -25.95
CA LYS A 425 29.59 13.87 -26.87
C LYS A 425 29.21 12.39 -26.93
N ALA A 426 30.18 11.48 -26.91
CA ALA A 426 29.97 10.05 -26.86
C ALA A 426 29.25 9.60 -25.56
N LEU A 427 29.61 10.20 -24.41
CA LEU A 427 28.89 9.97 -23.14
C LEU A 427 27.41 10.33 -23.28
N ILE A 428 27.10 11.54 -23.73
CA ILE A 428 25.71 11.99 -23.87
C ILE A 428 24.94 11.09 -24.85
N GLY A 429 25.55 10.70 -25.96
CA GLY A 429 24.97 9.73 -26.90
C GLY A 429 24.50 8.44 -26.20
N ARG A 430 25.38 7.81 -25.39
CA ARG A 430 25.04 6.59 -24.64
C ARG A 430 23.96 6.81 -23.59
N LEU A 431 23.95 7.95 -22.90
CA LEU A 431 22.87 8.26 -21.95
C LEU A 431 21.52 8.40 -22.66
N VAL A 432 21.51 8.99 -23.85
CA VAL A 432 20.27 9.18 -24.64
C VAL A 432 19.81 7.87 -25.31
N GLU A 433 20.70 6.96 -25.68
CA GLU A 433 20.35 5.63 -26.21
C GLU A 433 19.45 4.81 -25.29
N ALA A 434 19.47 5.06 -23.96
CA ALA A 434 18.59 4.39 -23.01
C ALA A 434 17.13 4.90 -23.03
N LYS A 435 16.81 5.96 -23.80
CA LYS A 435 15.50 6.65 -23.84
C LYS A 435 14.33 5.69 -24.01
N ASP A 436 14.36 4.90 -25.08
CA ASP A 436 13.22 4.04 -25.43
C ASP A 436 12.95 2.96 -24.38
N ARG A 437 14.01 2.41 -23.80
CA ARG A 437 13.90 1.43 -22.70
C ARG A 437 13.29 2.05 -21.45
N ILE A 438 13.75 3.24 -21.04
CA ILE A 438 13.26 3.92 -19.85
C ILE A 438 11.78 4.33 -20.05
N ILE A 439 11.43 4.83 -21.25
CA ILE A 439 10.03 5.16 -21.60
C ILE A 439 9.14 3.91 -21.55
N ALA A 440 9.58 2.79 -22.12
CA ALA A 440 8.84 1.54 -22.06
C ALA A 440 8.69 0.99 -20.64
N ASP A 441 9.68 1.18 -19.77
CA ASP A 441 9.60 0.79 -18.36
C ASP A 441 8.61 1.66 -17.58
N TYR A 442 8.56 2.97 -17.81
CA TYR A 442 7.57 3.87 -17.22
C TYR A 442 6.14 3.54 -17.69
N GLU A 443 5.94 3.36 -19.01
CA GLU A 443 4.62 3.01 -19.57
C GLU A 443 4.07 1.73 -18.95
N ALA A 444 4.93 0.73 -18.75
CA ALA A 444 4.58 -0.57 -18.20
C ALA A 444 4.63 -0.64 -16.65
N LEU A 445 4.75 0.47 -15.92
CA LEU A 445 4.84 0.54 -14.46
C LEU A 445 6.06 -0.20 -13.85
N ARG A 446 7.08 -0.50 -14.65
CA ARG A 446 8.33 -1.14 -14.19
C ARG A 446 9.33 -0.12 -13.64
N TYR A 447 8.90 0.69 -12.66
CA TYR A 447 9.72 1.80 -12.15
C TYR A 447 11.03 1.34 -11.55
N ALA A 448 11.06 0.19 -10.86
CA ALA A 448 12.31 -0.37 -10.34
C ALA A 448 13.33 -0.69 -11.44
N SER A 449 12.87 -1.09 -12.64
CA SER A 449 13.72 -1.30 -13.82
C SER A 449 14.24 0.03 -14.36
N ALA A 450 13.37 1.03 -14.51
CA ALA A 450 13.74 2.37 -14.95
C ALA A 450 14.79 2.98 -13.99
N VAL A 451 14.56 2.93 -12.70
CA VAL A 451 15.49 3.45 -11.66
C VAL A 451 16.84 2.76 -11.75
N ARG A 452 16.90 1.43 -11.87
CA ARG A 452 18.18 0.71 -12.02
C ARG A 452 18.93 1.15 -13.27
N THR A 453 18.23 1.34 -14.38
CA THR A 453 18.85 1.83 -15.63
C THR A 453 19.40 3.25 -15.43
N ILE A 454 18.61 4.16 -14.84
CA ILE A 454 19.04 5.55 -14.61
C ILE A 454 20.23 5.64 -13.64
N VAL A 455 20.25 4.82 -12.59
CA VAL A 455 21.37 4.72 -11.65
C VAL A 455 22.66 4.25 -12.36
N ALA A 456 22.57 3.25 -13.23
CA ALA A 456 23.71 2.79 -14.01
C ALA A 456 24.26 3.87 -14.96
N LEU A 457 23.40 4.67 -15.58
CA LEU A 457 23.80 5.85 -16.36
C LEU A 457 24.47 6.93 -15.50
N GLY A 458 23.98 7.13 -14.25
CA GLY A 458 24.61 8.01 -13.27
C GLY A 458 26.01 7.53 -12.88
N ASP A 459 26.23 6.23 -12.72
CA ASP A 459 27.56 5.65 -12.46
C ASP A 459 28.51 5.87 -13.65
N GLU A 460 28.00 5.77 -14.89
CA GLU A 460 28.80 6.06 -16.09
C GLU A 460 29.24 7.53 -16.13
N ALA A 461 28.31 8.46 -15.84
CA ALA A 461 28.63 9.89 -15.78
C ALA A 461 29.65 10.21 -14.69
N ASN A 462 29.53 9.62 -13.49
CA ASN A 462 30.51 9.80 -12.40
C ASN A 462 31.89 9.23 -12.79
N ARG A 463 31.93 8.07 -13.43
CA ARG A 463 33.19 7.47 -13.94
C ARG A 463 33.87 8.38 -14.97
N PHE A 464 33.09 9.02 -15.84
CA PHE A 464 33.63 10.01 -16.80
C PHE A 464 34.28 11.18 -16.09
N VAL A 465 33.67 11.70 -15.01
CA VAL A 465 34.25 12.79 -14.20
C VAL A 465 35.58 12.34 -13.57
N GLU A 466 35.64 11.15 -12.98
CA GLU A 466 36.85 10.60 -12.35
C GLU A 466 37.99 10.37 -13.35
N GLN A 467 37.67 9.93 -14.57
CA GLN A 467 38.67 9.71 -15.62
C GLN A 467 39.24 11.01 -16.17
N ASN A 468 38.42 12.07 -16.30
CA ASN A 468 38.85 13.35 -16.89
C ASN A 468 39.36 14.36 -15.87
N ARG A 469 39.12 14.17 -14.57
CA ARG A 469 39.63 14.96 -13.43
C ARG A 469 39.64 16.48 -13.68
N PRO A 470 38.48 17.11 -13.90
CA PRO A 470 38.42 18.53 -14.24
C PRO A 470 39.07 19.46 -13.19
N TRP A 471 39.18 19.04 -11.94
CA TRP A 471 39.88 19.77 -10.88
C TRP A 471 41.39 19.81 -11.06
N GLU A 472 42.01 18.83 -11.73
CA GLU A 472 43.42 18.78 -12.06
C GLU A 472 43.69 19.61 -13.33
N THR A 473 42.93 19.44 -14.38
CA THR A 473 43.10 20.11 -15.67
C THR A 473 42.73 21.59 -15.63
N ALA A 474 41.95 22.03 -14.64
CA ALA A 474 41.48 23.43 -14.55
C ALA A 474 42.57 24.50 -14.52
N LYS A 475 43.81 24.17 -14.16
CA LYS A 475 44.97 25.09 -14.15
C LYS A 475 45.84 24.95 -15.38
N THR A 476 45.88 23.76 -16.00
CA THR A 476 46.83 23.42 -17.08
C THR A 476 46.18 23.44 -18.45
N ASP A 477 44.90 23.14 -18.55
CA ASP A 477 44.11 23.09 -19.78
C ASP A 477 42.67 23.56 -19.54
N PRO A 478 42.41 24.86 -19.43
CA PRO A 478 41.07 25.40 -19.18
C PRO A 478 40.05 25.02 -20.28
N ALA A 479 40.47 24.96 -21.54
CA ALA A 479 39.57 24.61 -22.66
C ALA A 479 39.05 23.18 -22.54
N ARG A 480 39.93 22.21 -22.31
CA ARG A 480 39.57 20.81 -22.05
C ARG A 480 38.68 20.69 -20.80
N THR A 481 38.99 21.48 -19.74
CA THR A 481 38.18 21.49 -18.53
C THR A 481 36.76 21.98 -18.80
N GLN A 482 36.60 23.07 -19.55
CA GLN A 482 35.28 23.59 -19.92
C GLN A 482 34.47 22.57 -20.75
N THR A 483 35.09 21.95 -21.75
CA THR A 483 34.46 20.87 -22.55
C THR A 483 34.04 19.67 -21.69
N THR A 484 34.90 19.23 -20.75
CA THR A 484 34.57 18.17 -19.81
C THR A 484 33.38 18.54 -18.93
N LEU A 485 33.38 19.73 -18.33
CA LEU A 485 32.30 20.21 -17.47
C LEU A 485 30.99 20.40 -18.24
N THR A 486 31.07 20.86 -19.52
CA THR A 486 29.91 20.93 -20.41
C THR A 486 29.26 19.55 -20.61
N ALA A 487 30.06 18.52 -20.80
CA ALA A 487 29.56 17.15 -20.90
C ALA A 487 28.89 16.69 -19.59
N VAL A 488 29.50 16.97 -18.43
CA VAL A 488 28.92 16.58 -17.12
C VAL A 488 27.61 17.32 -16.84
N VAL A 489 27.52 18.60 -17.14
CA VAL A 489 26.26 19.37 -16.97
C VAL A 489 25.16 18.85 -17.90
N ASN A 490 25.49 18.49 -19.15
CA ASN A 490 24.53 17.83 -20.03
C ASN A 490 24.12 16.44 -19.52
N ALA A 491 25.03 15.67 -18.91
CA ALA A 491 24.69 14.42 -18.26
C ALA A 491 23.72 14.62 -17.09
N VAL A 492 23.95 15.64 -16.22
CA VAL A 492 23.00 16.03 -15.17
C VAL A 492 21.63 16.32 -15.76
N ARG A 493 21.55 17.07 -16.86
CA ARG A 493 20.30 17.39 -17.56
C ARG A 493 19.58 16.14 -18.06
N VAL A 494 20.26 15.23 -18.74
CA VAL A 494 19.67 13.99 -19.26
C VAL A 494 19.15 13.12 -18.13
N LEU A 495 19.94 12.90 -17.08
CA LEU A 495 19.54 12.13 -15.90
C LEU A 495 18.33 12.76 -15.18
N THR A 496 18.28 14.10 -15.13
CA THR A 496 17.15 14.83 -14.56
C THR A 496 15.86 14.61 -15.36
N ILE A 497 15.93 14.62 -16.70
CA ILE A 497 14.76 14.32 -17.55
C ILE A 497 14.20 12.93 -17.21
N TYR A 498 15.07 11.94 -17.06
CA TYR A 498 14.64 10.59 -16.71
C TYR A 498 14.07 10.46 -15.30
N LEU A 499 14.61 11.20 -14.32
CA LEU A 499 14.15 11.17 -12.92
C LEU A 499 12.92 12.07 -12.67
N LYS A 500 12.62 13.03 -13.54
CA LYS A 500 11.60 14.05 -13.32
C LYS A 500 10.20 13.51 -12.99
N PRO A 501 9.70 12.40 -13.56
CA PRO A 501 8.43 11.83 -13.13
C PRO A 501 8.43 11.43 -11.65
N ILE A 502 9.56 10.95 -11.13
CA ILE A 502 9.74 10.48 -9.75
C ILE A 502 10.03 11.65 -8.81
N LEU A 503 10.92 12.55 -9.20
CA LEU A 503 11.52 13.62 -8.39
C LEU A 503 11.22 15.01 -9.00
N PRO A 504 9.99 15.51 -8.90
CA PRO A 504 9.58 16.75 -9.57
C PRO A 504 10.24 18.00 -8.98
N GLU A 505 10.51 18.06 -7.65
CA GLU A 505 11.15 19.22 -7.03
C GLU A 505 12.66 19.26 -7.33
N TYR A 506 13.32 18.10 -7.25
CA TYR A 506 14.69 17.95 -7.72
C TYR A 506 14.83 18.45 -9.17
N ALA A 507 13.93 18.03 -10.06
CA ALA A 507 13.97 18.48 -11.45
C ALA A 507 13.80 19.98 -11.58
N ARG A 508 12.86 20.60 -10.83
CA ARG A 508 12.68 22.06 -10.82
C ARG A 508 13.93 22.80 -10.34
N LYS A 509 14.64 22.29 -9.31
CA LYS A 509 15.92 22.87 -8.85
C LYS A 509 16.97 22.81 -9.95
N VAL A 510 17.10 21.67 -10.63
CA VAL A 510 18.04 21.50 -11.73
C VAL A 510 17.67 22.39 -12.92
N GLU A 511 16.40 22.49 -13.31
CA GLU A 511 15.92 23.37 -14.38
C GLU A 511 16.27 24.84 -14.11
N ARG A 512 16.06 25.32 -12.88
CA ARG A 512 16.50 26.68 -12.47
C ARG A 512 18.02 26.84 -12.57
N MET A 513 18.77 25.89 -12.04
CA MET A 513 20.23 25.89 -12.05
C MET A 513 20.79 25.88 -13.49
N LEU A 514 20.19 25.11 -14.37
CA LEU A 514 20.57 25.06 -15.78
C LEU A 514 20.02 26.24 -16.59
N ASN A 515 19.19 27.11 -16.02
CA ASN A 515 18.53 28.24 -16.68
C ASN A 515 17.77 27.80 -17.95
N VAL A 516 16.99 26.74 -17.83
CA VAL A 516 16.17 26.17 -18.89
C VAL A 516 14.68 26.20 -18.51
N LYS A 517 13.81 26.12 -19.50
CA LYS A 517 12.38 25.89 -19.31
C LYS A 517 12.16 24.47 -18.80
N GLU A 518 10.91 24.19 -18.45
CA GLU A 518 10.47 22.86 -18.05
C GLU A 518 10.91 21.78 -19.04
N LEU A 519 11.74 20.83 -18.59
CA LEU A 519 12.30 19.75 -19.40
C LEU A 519 11.27 18.63 -19.63
N THR A 520 11.28 18.09 -20.86
CA THR A 520 10.47 16.96 -21.31
C THR A 520 11.34 15.90 -21.99
N PHE A 521 10.78 14.76 -22.36
CA PHE A 521 11.51 13.74 -23.13
C PHE A 521 11.94 14.23 -24.53
N ALA A 522 11.30 15.25 -25.09
CA ALA A 522 11.72 15.87 -26.36
C ALA A 522 13.07 16.59 -26.25
N ASP A 523 13.41 17.06 -25.04
CA ASP A 523 14.67 17.78 -24.81
C ASP A 523 15.89 16.85 -24.80
N LEU A 524 15.71 15.52 -24.76
CA LEU A 524 16.81 14.56 -24.88
C LEU A 524 17.55 14.66 -26.24
N ASP A 525 16.85 15.13 -27.25
CA ASP A 525 17.41 15.25 -28.63
C ASP A 525 18.27 16.52 -28.82
N THR A 526 18.45 17.33 -27.76
CA THR A 526 19.22 18.58 -27.76
C THR A 526 20.33 18.56 -26.71
N THR A 527 21.29 19.47 -26.84
CA THR A 527 22.38 19.69 -25.86
C THR A 527 22.49 21.17 -25.49
N LEU A 528 23.06 21.44 -24.32
CA LEU A 528 23.40 22.80 -23.88
C LEU A 528 24.87 23.07 -24.23
N GLU A 529 25.09 23.95 -25.19
CA GLU A 529 26.40 24.41 -25.63
C GLU A 529 26.38 25.94 -25.69
N ASP A 530 27.51 26.59 -25.37
CA ASP A 530 27.59 28.04 -25.27
C ASP A 530 26.48 28.70 -24.46
N HIS A 531 25.99 27.99 -23.43
CA HIS A 531 24.81 28.28 -22.63
C HIS A 531 25.21 28.80 -21.25
N LEU A 532 24.45 29.77 -20.70
CA LEU A 532 24.69 30.35 -19.39
C LEU A 532 23.85 29.65 -18.32
N ILE A 533 24.52 29.07 -17.33
CA ILE A 533 23.88 28.42 -16.18
C ILE A 533 23.98 29.29 -14.92
N GLN A 534 23.11 28.98 -13.93
CA GLN A 534 23.05 29.67 -12.64
C GLN A 534 23.96 29.00 -11.60
N PRO A 535 24.27 29.67 -10.48
CA PRO A 535 25.02 29.10 -9.37
C PRO A 535 24.36 27.81 -8.85
N PHE A 536 25.18 26.93 -8.26
CA PHE A 536 24.74 25.68 -7.67
C PHE A 536 23.75 25.90 -6.52
N GLU A 537 22.63 25.22 -6.58
CA GLU A 537 21.65 25.07 -5.50
C GLU A 537 21.76 23.66 -4.92
N ARG A 538 21.69 23.53 -3.59
CA ARG A 538 21.75 22.21 -2.94
C ARG A 538 20.55 21.37 -3.32
N LEU A 539 20.78 20.18 -3.89
CA LEU A 539 19.75 19.32 -4.44
C LEU A 539 19.16 18.36 -3.39
N PHE A 540 20.02 17.67 -2.64
CA PHE A 540 19.63 16.70 -1.61
C PHE A 540 20.52 16.83 -0.37
N GLU A 541 20.01 16.33 0.76
CA GLU A 541 20.74 16.17 2.02
C GLU A 541 20.83 14.69 2.39
N ARG A 542 21.87 14.32 3.13
CA ARG A 542 21.98 12.97 3.65
C ARG A 542 20.92 12.72 4.71
N ILE A 543 20.34 11.54 4.68
CA ILE A 543 19.49 11.07 5.78
C ILE A 543 20.42 10.58 6.89
N GLU A 544 20.20 11.12 8.09
CA GLU A 544 20.84 10.66 9.32
C GLU A 544 19.88 9.70 10.05
N GLU A 545 20.42 8.63 10.62
CA GLU A 545 19.63 7.63 11.35
C GLU A 545 18.78 8.24 12.47
N GLY A 546 19.28 9.28 13.13
CA GLY A 546 18.57 10.03 14.16
C GLY A 546 17.25 10.64 13.71
N GLN A 547 17.16 11.12 12.45
CA GLN A 547 15.92 11.68 11.88
C GLN A 547 14.84 10.60 11.73
N VAL A 548 15.25 9.42 11.25
CA VAL A 548 14.33 8.28 11.07
C VAL A 548 13.85 7.75 12.42
N ASN A 549 14.74 7.64 13.39
CA ASN A 549 14.39 7.23 14.75
C ASN A 549 13.43 8.21 15.42
N ALA A 550 13.64 9.52 15.26
CA ALA A 550 12.73 10.55 15.75
C ALA A 550 11.33 10.44 15.11
N MET A 551 11.25 10.22 13.80
CA MET A 551 9.99 9.98 13.07
C MET A 551 9.25 8.76 13.61
N ILE A 552 9.94 7.65 13.85
CA ILE A 552 9.35 6.42 14.40
C ILE A 552 8.84 6.65 15.83
N GLU A 553 9.61 7.32 16.67
CA GLU A 553 9.19 7.63 18.05
C GLU A 553 7.96 8.54 18.08
N GLU A 554 7.88 9.57 17.25
CA GLU A 554 6.71 10.45 17.13
C GLU A 554 5.47 9.71 16.60
N SER A 555 5.68 8.67 15.80
CA SER A 555 4.59 7.83 15.26
C SER A 555 4.00 6.85 16.28
N LYS A 556 4.61 6.68 17.44
CA LYS A 556 4.06 5.88 18.54
C LYS A 556 2.88 6.61 19.20
N PRO A 557 1.87 5.87 19.74
CA PRO A 557 0.77 6.50 20.44
C PRO A 557 1.29 7.27 21.67
N THR A 558 0.99 8.55 21.75
CA THR A 558 1.15 9.30 23.01
C THR A 558 0.13 8.76 24.00
N THR A 559 0.58 8.20 25.13
CA THR A 559 -0.30 7.81 26.21
C THR A 559 -1.01 9.08 26.72
N PRO A 560 -2.35 9.18 26.71
CA PRO A 560 -3.01 10.34 27.28
C PRO A 560 -2.65 10.44 28.77
N PRO A 561 -2.42 11.63 29.34
CA PRO A 561 -2.30 11.76 30.78
C PRO A 561 -3.63 11.26 31.40
N ALA A 562 -3.49 10.33 32.32
CA ALA A 562 -4.65 9.76 33.04
C ALA A 562 -5.49 10.85 33.65
N ALA A 563 -6.75 10.96 33.21
CA ALA A 563 -7.74 11.80 33.96
C ALA A 563 -7.95 11.21 35.35
N PRO A 564 -8.12 12.01 36.39
CA PRO A 564 -8.30 11.53 37.75
C PRO A 564 -9.66 10.83 37.87
N THR A 565 -9.67 9.51 37.90
CA THR A 565 -10.85 8.71 38.25
C THR A 565 -10.73 8.27 39.71
N SER A 566 -11.61 8.79 40.50
CA SER A 566 -11.87 8.32 41.86
C SER A 566 -12.79 7.09 41.85
N ALA A 567 -12.23 5.90 42.04
CA ALA A 567 -12.84 4.70 42.62
C ALA A 567 -11.80 3.58 42.74
N PRO A 568 -11.81 2.74 43.76
CA PRO A 568 -10.71 1.86 44.10
C PRO A 568 -10.58 0.70 43.09
N ALA A 569 -9.46 0.66 42.41
CA ALA A 569 -9.11 -0.40 41.49
C ALA A 569 -8.46 -1.57 42.23
N THR A 570 -8.89 -2.76 41.85
CA THR A 570 -8.15 -4.01 42.09
C THR A 570 -6.83 -3.95 41.34
N PRO A 571 -5.69 -4.37 41.90
CA PRO A 571 -4.39 -4.13 41.30
C PRO A 571 -4.25 -4.85 39.96
N PRO A 572 -3.71 -4.17 38.91
CA PRO A 572 -3.41 -4.82 37.65
C PRO A 572 -2.27 -5.82 37.82
N VAL A 573 -2.47 -7.01 37.27
CA VAL A 573 -1.37 -7.96 37.07
C VAL A 573 -0.35 -7.29 36.15
N GLN A 574 0.82 -6.99 36.70
CA GLN A 574 1.94 -6.47 35.94
C GLN A 574 2.32 -7.48 34.85
N ALA A 575 2.20 -7.05 33.58
CA ALA A 575 2.88 -7.75 32.49
C ALA A 575 4.40 -7.67 32.77
N ALA A 576 4.99 -8.79 33.07
CA ALA A 576 6.43 -8.89 33.27
C ALA A 576 7.12 -8.41 32.00
N GLN A 577 7.95 -7.38 32.11
CA GLN A 577 8.85 -6.96 31.05
C GLN A 577 9.73 -8.16 30.69
N ALA A 578 9.66 -8.62 29.44
CA ALA A 578 10.55 -9.64 28.94
C ALA A 578 11.98 -9.08 29.01
N GLN A 579 12.76 -9.55 29.98
CA GLN A 579 14.18 -9.27 30.04
C GLN A 579 14.86 -10.01 28.89
N PRO A 580 15.75 -9.38 28.14
CA PRO A 580 16.53 -10.08 27.12
C PRO A 580 17.27 -11.24 27.77
N THR A 581 17.09 -12.45 27.27
CA THR A 581 17.70 -13.67 27.76
C THR A 581 19.17 -13.74 27.33
N GLY A 582 20.04 -13.04 28.03
CA GLY A 582 21.50 -13.14 27.88
C GLY A 582 22.09 -12.59 26.56
N PRO A 583 23.40 -12.46 26.45
CA PRO A 583 24.05 -12.06 25.21
C PRO A 583 23.86 -13.12 24.11
N PHE A 584 23.88 -12.67 22.85
CA PHE A 584 23.90 -13.59 21.69
C PHE A 584 25.03 -14.61 21.84
N LYS A 585 24.77 -15.86 21.45
CA LYS A 585 25.79 -16.89 21.38
C LYS A 585 26.80 -16.54 20.27
N PRO A 586 28.02 -17.15 20.31
CA PRO A 586 28.97 -16.98 19.21
C PRO A 586 28.37 -17.32 17.86
N GLU A 587 28.88 -16.67 16.82
CA GLU A 587 28.48 -16.91 15.44
C GLU A 587 28.69 -18.38 15.07
N CYS A 588 27.77 -18.93 14.28
CA CYS A 588 27.90 -20.27 13.70
C CYS A 588 27.76 -20.14 12.16
N THR A 589 28.30 -21.11 11.44
CA THR A 589 28.23 -21.12 9.98
C THR A 589 26.96 -21.81 9.51
N ILE A 590 26.60 -21.64 8.22
CA ILE A 590 25.47 -22.34 7.62
C ILE A 590 25.69 -23.87 7.63
N GLU A 591 26.95 -24.33 7.56
CA GLU A 591 27.32 -25.73 7.67
C GLU A 591 27.09 -26.27 9.08
N ASP A 592 27.18 -25.44 10.12
CA ASP A 592 26.84 -25.84 11.49
C ASP A 592 25.30 -25.95 11.63
N PHE A 593 24.53 -25.07 11.03
CA PHE A 593 23.09 -25.18 11.01
C PHE A 593 22.62 -26.41 10.20
N ALA A 594 23.25 -26.72 9.08
CA ALA A 594 22.92 -27.88 8.25
C ALA A 594 23.15 -29.24 8.92
N LYS A 595 23.86 -29.27 10.05
CA LYS A 595 24.02 -30.49 10.89
C LYS A 595 22.78 -30.75 11.76
N LEU A 596 21.89 -29.78 11.92
CA LEU A 596 20.70 -29.90 12.74
C LEU A 596 19.52 -30.39 11.88
N ASP A 597 18.91 -31.52 12.25
CA ASP A 597 17.69 -32.01 11.61
C ASP A 597 16.49 -31.46 12.41
N ILE A 598 15.97 -30.34 11.97
CA ILE A 598 14.80 -29.69 12.56
C ILE A 598 13.61 -29.91 11.64
N ARG A 599 12.51 -30.48 12.16
CA ARG A 599 11.33 -30.87 11.37
C ARG A 599 10.04 -30.36 11.96
N ILE A 600 9.02 -30.29 11.13
CA ILE A 600 7.65 -30.13 11.57
C ILE A 600 7.14 -31.50 12.01
N ALA A 601 6.58 -31.58 13.21
CA ALA A 601 5.97 -32.80 13.73
C ALA A 601 4.53 -32.55 14.21
N LYS A 602 3.65 -33.52 14.00
CA LYS A 602 2.27 -33.47 14.51
C LYS A 602 2.18 -34.21 15.85
N VAL A 603 1.59 -33.58 16.85
CA VAL A 603 1.33 -34.22 18.13
C VAL A 603 0.19 -35.24 17.96
N LEU A 604 0.49 -36.53 18.07
CA LEU A 604 -0.46 -37.63 17.99
C LEU A 604 -1.15 -37.85 19.34
N ARG A 605 -0.37 -37.87 20.42
CA ARG A 605 -0.83 -38.07 21.80
C ARG A 605 -0.01 -37.18 22.73
N ALA A 606 -0.65 -36.71 23.79
CA ALA A 606 -0.02 -35.99 24.88
C ALA A 606 -0.61 -36.44 26.22
N GLU A 607 0.22 -36.69 27.20
CA GLU A 607 -0.21 -37.15 28.53
C GLU A 607 0.68 -36.60 29.64
N TYR A 608 0.14 -36.47 30.83
CA TYR A 608 0.91 -36.11 32.02
C TYR A 608 1.84 -37.28 32.40
N VAL A 609 3.02 -36.98 32.87
CA VAL A 609 3.96 -37.97 33.37
C VAL A 609 3.76 -38.13 34.88
N GLU A 610 3.33 -39.31 35.31
CA GLU A 610 3.11 -39.63 36.72
C GLU A 610 4.37 -39.39 37.53
N GLY A 611 4.26 -38.61 38.61
CA GLY A 611 5.37 -38.23 39.47
C GLY A 611 6.31 -37.13 38.91
N ALA A 612 5.84 -36.39 37.88
CA ALA A 612 6.60 -35.28 37.29
C ALA A 612 5.71 -34.07 36.94
N ASP A 613 5.58 -33.10 37.84
CA ASP A 613 4.67 -31.94 37.71
C ASP A 613 5.00 -31.00 36.53
N LYS A 614 6.16 -31.13 35.92
CA LYS A 614 6.61 -30.23 34.84
C LYS A 614 6.67 -30.90 33.46
N LEU A 615 6.46 -32.22 33.37
CA LEU A 615 6.68 -32.97 32.13
C LEU A 615 5.33 -33.41 31.49
N LEU A 616 5.27 -33.25 30.17
CA LEU A 616 4.34 -33.98 29.32
C LEU A 616 5.09 -34.99 28.47
N ARG A 617 4.50 -36.19 28.30
CA ARG A 617 4.93 -37.17 27.30
C ARG A 617 4.18 -36.90 26.02
N LEU A 618 4.89 -36.66 24.93
CA LEU A 618 4.33 -36.41 23.61
C LEU A 618 4.73 -37.54 22.68
N ALA A 619 3.75 -38.08 21.96
CA ALA A 619 3.99 -38.93 20.78
C ALA A 619 3.84 -38.02 19.55
N LEU A 620 4.88 -37.94 18.74
CA LEU A 620 5.00 -37.05 17.60
C LEU A 620 5.08 -37.83 16.30
N ASP A 621 4.30 -37.46 15.30
CA ASP A 621 4.50 -37.89 13.91
C ASP A 621 5.45 -36.92 13.20
N ALA A 622 6.64 -37.40 12.88
CA ALA A 622 7.66 -36.64 12.17
C ALA A 622 7.79 -37.07 10.69
N GLY A 623 6.66 -37.18 9.99
CA GLY A 623 6.61 -37.60 8.59
C GLY A 623 6.52 -39.11 8.41
N GLY A 624 5.59 -39.75 9.12
CA GLY A 624 5.36 -41.20 9.12
C GLY A 624 6.25 -41.97 10.12
N VAL A 625 7.09 -41.28 10.89
CA VAL A 625 7.89 -41.86 11.97
C VAL A 625 7.41 -41.35 13.31
N GLU A 626 6.90 -42.23 14.16
CA GLU A 626 6.47 -41.86 15.52
C GLU A 626 7.68 -41.73 16.44
N LYS A 627 7.78 -40.63 17.18
CA LYS A 627 8.83 -40.31 18.14
C LYS A 627 8.22 -39.95 19.50
N THR A 628 8.87 -40.40 20.58
CA THR A 628 8.46 -40.03 21.93
C THR A 628 9.35 -38.95 22.51
N VAL A 629 8.78 -37.86 23.00
CA VAL A 629 9.49 -36.73 23.62
C VAL A 629 8.92 -36.43 25.01
N LEU A 630 9.81 -36.26 25.99
CA LEU A 630 9.46 -35.76 27.32
C LEU A 630 9.74 -34.24 27.35
N ALA A 631 8.71 -33.44 27.38
CA ALA A 631 8.79 -31.98 27.28
C ALA A 631 8.40 -31.29 28.59
N GLY A 632 9.21 -30.33 29.05
CA GLY A 632 9.01 -29.57 30.28
C GLY A 632 7.96 -28.46 30.18
N ILE A 633 6.77 -28.76 29.64
CA ILE A 633 5.74 -27.81 29.27
C ILE A 633 4.41 -28.01 29.98
N ALA A 634 4.34 -28.91 30.96
CA ALA A 634 3.08 -29.26 31.65
C ALA A 634 2.45 -28.11 32.43
N GLN A 635 3.23 -27.09 32.79
CA GLN A 635 2.71 -25.90 33.48
C GLN A 635 2.09 -24.86 32.51
N ALA A 636 2.48 -24.90 31.23
CA ALA A 636 2.02 -23.97 30.21
C ALA A 636 0.93 -24.56 29.29
N TYR A 637 0.92 -25.89 29.11
CA TYR A 637 0.00 -26.59 28.19
C TYR A 637 -0.70 -27.77 28.86
N LYS A 638 -1.97 -27.93 28.53
CA LYS A 638 -2.72 -29.16 28.86
C LYS A 638 -2.59 -30.17 27.72
N PRO A 639 -2.55 -31.47 28.00
CA PRO A 639 -2.41 -32.52 26.97
C PRO A 639 -3.42 -32.40 25.84
N GLN A 640 -4.70 -32.15 26.14
CA GLN A 640 -5.76 -32.03 25.16
C GLN A 640 -5.59 -30.85 24.18
N ASP A 641 -4.89 -29.80 24.60
CA ASP A 641 -4.66 -28.60 23.77
C ASP A 641 -3.51 -28.77 22.78
N LEU A 642 -2.75 -29.87 22.92
CA LEU A 642 -1.59 -30.18 22.08
C LEU A 642 -1.90 -31.19 20.99
N VAL A 643 -2.83 -32.13 21.22
CA VAL A 643 -3.14 -33.19 20.25
C VAL A 643 -3.64 -32.58 18.93
N GLY A 644 -3.01 -33.01 17.83
CA GLY A 644 -3.31 -32.53 16.48
C GLY A 644 -2.53 -31.28 16.06
N ARG A 645 -1.83 -30.57 16.99
CA ARG A 645 -1.00 -29.40 16.65
C ARG A 645 0.25 -29.79 15.87
N LEU A 646 0.65 -28.93 14.96
CA LEU A 646 1.98 -28.95 14.34
C LEU A 646 2.93 -28.12 15.18
N ILE A 647 4.09 -28.68 15.46
CA ILE A 647 5.15 -28.06 16.29
C ILE A 647 6.51 -28.27 15.65
N VAL A 648 7.47 -27.43 16.01
CA VAL A 648 8.86 -27.57 15.55
C VAL A 648 9.60 -28.56 16.45
N TYR A 649 10.22 -29.56 15.85
CA TYR A 649 10.86 -30.69 16.50
C TYR A 649 12.31 -30.86 16.04
N PHE A 650 13.24 -30.94 16.99
CA PHE A 650 14.67 -31.22 16.77
C PHE A 650 14.90 -32.75 16.76
N ALA A 651 15.01 -33.32 15.55
CA ALA A 651 14.92 -34.75 15.32
C ALA A 651 16.21 -35.53 15.56
N ASN A 652 17.37 -34.95 15.21
CA ASN A 652 18.68 -35.67 15.35
C ASN A 652 19.42 -35.40 16.67
N LEU A 653 18.70 -34.88 17.67
CA LEU A 653 19.27 -34.78 19.01
C LEU A 653 19.42 -36.19 19.60
N LYS A 654 20.61 -36.51 20.15
CA LYS A 654 20.89 -37.82 20.73
C LYS A 654 19.84 -38.22 21.78
N PRO A 655 19.19 -39.39 21.67
CA PRO A 655 18.18 -39.82 22.62
C PRO A 655 18.68 -39.81 24.05
N ARG A 656 17.91 -39.27 24.97
CA ARG A 656 18.26 -39.10 26.39
C ARG A 656 17.38 -39.99 27.26
N LYS A 657 17.99 -40.87 28.00
CA LYS A 657 17.30 -41.66 29.03
C LYS A 657 17.10 -40.79 30.26
N MET A 658 15.86 -40.52 30.59
CA MET A 658 15.41 -39.75 31.74
C MET A 658 14.76 -40.66 32.79
N ARG A 659 14.56 -40.19 34.02
CA ARG A 659 13.90 -40.95 35.10
C ARG A 659 12.55 -41.54 34.69
N PHE A 660 11.82 -40.85 33.78
CA PHE A 660 10.46 -41.17 33.40
C PHE A 660 10.32 -41.78 31.98
N GLY A 661 11.45 -42.13 31.35
CA GLY A 661 11.45 -42.75 30.01
C GLY A 661 12.55 -42.23 29.08
N LEU A 662 12.52 -42.68 27.84
CA LEU A 662 13.41 -42.22 26.78
C LEU A 662 12.80 -41.03 26.07
N SER A 663 13.57 -39.94 25.90
CA SER A 663 13.20 -38.81 25.03
C SER A 663 14.01 -38.85 23.75
N GLU A 664 13.38 -38.96 22.61
CA GLU A 664 14.00 -39.14 21.29
C GLU A 664 14.02 -37.81 20.50
N GLY A 665 14.60 -36.78 21.08
CA GLY A 665 14.68 -35.43 20.52
C GLY A 665 14.08 -34.38 21.45
N MET A 666 13.78 -33.20 20.92
CA MET A 666 13.29 -32.06 21.68
C MET A 666 12.29 -31.24 20.90
N VAL A 667 11.21 -30.82 21.52
CA VAL A 667 10.31 -29.79 20.96
C VAL A 667 10.91 -28.42 21.19
N LEU A 668 10.86 -27.54 20.21
CA LEU A 668 11.39 -26.18 20.33
C LEU A 668 10.34 -25.24 20.91
N ALA A 669 10.78 -24.48 21.90
CA ALA A 669 9.93 -23.49 22.56
C ALA A 669 10.75 -22.26 22.95
N ALA A 670 10.10 -21.10 22.95
CA ALA A 670 10.62 -19.84 23.46
C ALA A 670 10.09 -19.59 24.88
N GLY A 671 10.81 -18.81 25.69
CA GLY A 671 10.38 -18.36 27.01
C GLY A 671 11.33 -18.75 28.14
N VAL A 672 11.05 -18.24 29.34
CA VAL A 672 11.93 -18.38 30.52
C VAL A 672 11.62 -19.61 31.39
N GLY A 673 10.57 -20.36 31.05
CA GLY A 673 10.16 -21.56 31.80
C GLY A 673 8.85 -21.38 32.59
N GLY A 674 8.39 -22.44 33.23
CA GLY A 674 7.16 -22.45 34.00
C GLY A 674 5.91 -22.26 33.14
N LYS A 675 5.14 -21.21 33.39
CA LYS A 675 3.95 -20.83 32.58
C LYS A 675 4.31 -20.00 31.35
N ASP A 676 5.52 -19.45 31.31
CA ASP A 676 6.00 -18.59 30.23
C ASP A 676 6.86 -19.38 29.24
N ILE A 677 6.26 -20.43 28.69
CA ILE A 677 6.83 -21.27 27.61
C ILE A 677 5.87 -21.25 26.43
N PHE A 678 6.42 -20.98 25.22
CA PHE A 678 5.67 -20.88 23.98
C PHE A 678 6.24 -21.86 22.95
N LEU A 679 5.51 -22.90 22.60
CA LEU A 679 5.92 -23.85 21.56
C LEU A 679 5.98 -23.17 20.19
N LEU A 680 7.06 -23.35 19.47
CA LEU A 680 7.20 -22.91 18.09
C LEU A 680 6.30 -23.77 17.21
N ALA A 681 5.51 -23.13 16.35
CA ALA A 681 4.58 -23.78 15.43
C ALA A 681 4.74 -23.17 14.03
N PRO A 682 4.59 -23.96 12.95
CA PRO A 682 4.62 -23.47 11.60
C PRO A 682 3.32 -22.79 11.23
N ASP A 683 3.34 -22.01 10.14
CA ASP A 683 2.14 -21.45 9.51
C ASP A 683 1.21 -22.53 8.95
N PRO A 684 -0.08 -22.21 8.73
CA PRO A 684 -1.03 -23.12 8.10
C PRO A 684 -0.56 -23.59 6.71
N GLY A 685 -0.63 -24.91 6.48
CA GLY A 685 -0.21 -25.55 5.23
C GLY A 685 1.03 -26.41 5.35
N ALA A 686 1.82 -26.27 6.43
CA ALA A 686 2.93 -27.14 6.69
C ALA A 686 2.48 -28.59 6.97
N GLN A 687 3.33 -29.56 6.60
CA GLN A 687 3.04 -30.98 6.76
C GLN A 687 4.06 -31.65 7.71
N PRO A 688 3.66 -32.70 8.45
CA PRO A 688 4.59 -33.48 9.25
C PRO A 688 5.75 -34.04 8.41
N GLY A 689 6.95 -33.96 8.92
CA GLY A 689 8.19 -34.42 8.27
C GLY A 689 8.90 -33.37 7.42
N GLN A 690 8.29 -32.22 7.15
CA GLN A 690 8.98 -31.12 6.45
C GLN A 690 10.15 -30.60 7.26
N GLU A 691 11.29 -30.44 6.60
CA GLU A 691 12.52 -29.92 7.18
C GLU A 691 12.46 -28.38 7.29
N VAL A 692 12.94 -27.84 8.40
CA VAL A 692 13.12 -26.41 8.62
C VAL A 692 14.49 -26.02 8.08
N LYS A 693 14.51 -25.08 7.14
CA LYS A 693 15.70 -24.62 6.42
C LYS A 693 16.00 -23.17 6.73
#